data_663330be1dd61d3cb3922e100cb0ce1b
#
_entry.id   663330be1dd61d3cb3922e100cb0ce1b
#
_cell.length_a   1.000
_cell.length_b   1.000
_cell.length_c   1.000
_cell.angle_alpha   90.00
_cell.angle_beta   90.00
_cell.angle_gamma   90.00
#
_symmetry.space_group_name_H-M   'P 1'
#
loop_
_entity.id
_entity.type
_entity.pdbx_description
1 polymer ?
#
loop_
_entity_poly.entity_id
_entity_poly.type
_entity_poly.pdbx_seq_one_letter_code
_entity_poly.pdbx_strand_id
1 'polypeptide(L)'
;MARNARYIYGSIYRGAIAAGAALFAFLSPAHAQLEQESPILPTASNFGGMGLLDMHNARFMPDGYLGLNVNVKMPDDRIALTFQALPWLEATFRYSINYALKPEGQRALYDRSFDLKFRLFEEGEYTPQIAVGFQDVVGTGVYSAEYLVASKEVGPVDLTLGMGWGRDASRAAFPNPLRLISSKFATRPGETGVGGTPLLTDFFRGPDVGLFGGAEYHTPIQNLTLKVEYSSDDYQEETKRTGKNYGVFPVNAGLTYRFWSNVDVGLAYIQGHEISLDVTVAFDATKNNWPMRIDPLPPITVRSEEEVEAVAAALQMQNGDFDKDPWRAHFTNVTVADNAQGEKPADAGNVLPAKVAVPTREDVIAAMRKSIEDQNIIVEGITIDHLIVKVEISNISYLRDAEAISRTLRALSGSAPPAIAAFEITTSVEGMPETTVTIPRTEIDALGRHSATPAEIWASTILTDGDPKTDYPDGDSYPRFQWSIFPSLAEDLFDPDNPTYFGVGLSGSTHVDLLPGLALDSEATWEFYNGFKAIKRTSNSLLPHVRSDNSLYLKQGSTGIDDLTLTYYKKLMSEVYARVTAGYIETMFGGAGGEVLYRPTNERWALDADLFQVYKRDFNDLFGFQNYHILTGHVSLYYQTPVYDLTAVLRGGRYLAGDYGGTFELYRRFKTGILIGAWFTITNVPFSKFGEGSFDKGIRVVIPLEWGVPFGTATTEEVDLRPILRDGGQPLDNDAILYDMTQTSSAGDLDRQWSDVMR
;
A
#
# COMPACT_ATOMS: atom_id res chain seq x y z
N MET A 1 18.21 2.62 -1.76
CA MET A 1 17.25 3.56 -2.36
C MET A 1 16.28 3.96 -1.28
N ALA A 2 16.25 5.24 -0.94
CA ALA A 2 15.35 5.73 0.11
C ALA A 2 13.90 5.30 -0.21
N ARG A 3 13.20 4.78 0.78
CA ARG A 3 11.75 4.59 0.73
C ARG A 3 11.13 5.98 0.71
N ASN A 4 10.90 6.54 -0.46
CA ASN A 4 10.22 7.82 -0.59
C ASN A 4 8.73 7.60 -0.40
N ALA A 5 8.25 7.68 0.84
CA ALA A 5 6.84 7.92 1.12
C ALA A 5 6.59 9.42 0.84
N ARG A 6 6.02 9.73 -0.32
CA ARG A 6 5.58 11.08 -0.64
C ARG A 6 4.09 11.21 -0.39
N TYR A 7 3.72 12.21 0.39
CA TYR A 7 2.35 12.69 0.44
C TYR A 7 2.01 13.38 -0.88
N ILE A 8 1.26 12.69 -1.73
CA ILE A 8 0.74 13.29 -2.94
C ILE A 8 -0.67 13.78 -2.64
N TYR A 9 -0.84 15.08 -2.62
CA TYR A 9 -2.15 15.72 -2.68
C TYR A 9 -2.53 15.89 -4.14
N GLY A 10 -3.33 14.99 -4.62
CA GLY A 10 -3.55 14.80 -6.00
C GLY A 10 -4.70 15.53 -6.66
N SER A 11 -4.64 15.83 -7.91
CA SER A 11 -5.56 16.57 -8.72
C SER A 11 -5.84 16.01 -10.11
N ILE A 12 -6.99 16.37 -10.69
CA ILE A 12 -7.39 15.86 -12.00
C ILE A 12 -8.01 16.95 -12.88
N TYR A 13 -7.42 17.16 -14.05
CA TYR A 13 -8.03 17.87 -15.18
C TYR A 13 -8.74 16.89 -16.12
N ARG A 14 -9.85 17.30 -16.76
CA ARG A 14 -10.60 16.50 -17.75
C ARG A 14 -9.71 15.87 -18.84
N GLY A 15 -8.56 16.46 -19.16
CA GLY A 15 -7.60 15.95 -20.13
C GLY A 15 -6.51 15.03 -19.56
N ALA A 16 -6.12 15.22 -18.31
CA ALA A 16 -5.06 14.43 -17.68
C ALA A 16 -5.58 13.07 -17.20
N ILE A 17 -6.83 12.96 -16.74
CA ILE A 17 -7.44 11.67 -16.38
C ILE A 17 -7.62 10.78 -17.60
N ALA A 18 -8.12 11.35 -18.71
CA ALA A 18 -8.23 10.59 -19.96
C ALA A 18 -6.84 10.17 -20.47
N ALA A 19 -5.80 10.99 -20.30
CA ALA A 19 -4.43 10.68 -20.67
C ALA A 19 -3.77 9.71 -19.67
N GLY A 20 -3.96 9.87 -18.35
CA GLY A 20 -3.45 8.96 -17.33
C GLY A 20 -4.12 7.59 -17.40
N ALA A 21 -5.44 7.52 -17.48
CA ALA A 21 -6.16 6.26 -17.66
C ALA A 21 -5.82 5.60 -19.00
N ALA A 22 -5.60 6.38 -20.07
CA ALA A 22 -5.12 5.87 -21.35
C ALA A 22 -3.66 5.38 -21.26
N LEU A 23 -2.78 6.08 -20.54
CA LEU A 23 -1.39 5.65 -20.35
C LEU A 23 -1.32 4.35 -19.54
N PHE A 24 -2.10 4.22 -18.47
CA PHE A 24 -2.20 2.95 -17.72
C PHE A 24 -2.89 1.83 -18.51
N ALA A 25 -3.88 2.13 -19.35
CA ALA A 25 -4.50 1.15 -20.23
C ALA A 25 -3.54 0.64 -21.33
N PHE A 26 -2.62 1.48 -21.80
CA PHE A 26 -1.56 1.08 -22.76
C PHE A 26 -0.44 0.25 -22.11
N LEU A 27 -0.26 0.31 -20.79
CA LEU A 27 0.74 -0.46 -20.06
C LEU A 27 0.26 -1.87 -19.69
N SER A 28 -1.01 -2.19 -19.89
CA SER A 28 -1.52 -3.55 -19.64
C SER A 28 -1.31 -4.43 -20.87
N PRO A 29 -0.42 -5.44 -20.86
CA PRO A 29 -0.28 -6.36 -21.97
C PRO A 29 -1.57 -7.14 -22.15
N ALA A 30 -2.11 -7.13 -23.37
CA ALA A 30 -3.25 -7.94 -23.76
C ALA A 30 -2.89 -9.43 -23.66
N HIS A 31 -3.35 -10.12 -22.63
CA HIS A 31 -3.23 -11.56 -22.50
C HIS A 31 -4.55 -12.21 -22.89
N ALA A 32 -4.51 -12.96 -23.99
CA ALA A 32 -5.51 -13.96 -24.29
C ALA A 32 -5.38 -15.09 -23.24
N GLN A 33 -6.16 -15.02 -22.16
CA GLN A 33 -6.37 -16.16 -21.28
C GLN A 33 -7.43 -17.07 -21.90
N LEU A 34 -7.13 -18.36 -21.90
CA LEU A 34 -8.05 -19.43 -22.26
C LEU A 34 -9.39 -19.24 -21.53
N GLU A 35 -10.48 -19.32 -22.28
CA GLU A 35 -11.87 -19.21 -21.83
C GLU A 35 -12.18 -20.24 -20.73
N GLN A 36 -12.04 -19.82 -19.48
CA GLN A 36 -12.91 -20.30 -18.42
C GLN A 36 -14.05 -19.27 -18.36
N GLU A 37 -15.30 -19.71 -18.36
CA GLU A 37 -16.46 -18.84 -18.18
C GLU A 37 -16.24 -18.04 -16.89
N SER A 38 -15.74 -16.82 -17.03
CA SER A 38 -15.52 -15.92 -15.91
C SER A 38 -16.89 -15.50 -15.40
N PRO A 39 -17.14 -15.51 -14.08
CA PRO A 39 -18.40 -15.01 -13.53
C PRO A 39 -18.62 -13.58 -14.04
N ILE A 40 -19.87 -13.25 -14.37
CA ILE A 40 -20.23 -11.91 -14.83
C ILE A 40 -19.93 -10.93 -13.70
N LEU A 41 -18.96 -10.06 -13.91
CA LEU A 41 -18.55 -9.07 -12.94
C LEU A 41 -19.49 -7.87 -12.98
N PRO A 42 -19.94 -7.33 -11.83
CA PRO A 42 -20.74 -6.12 -11.76
C PRO A 42 -19.99 -4.92 -12.35
N THR A 43 -20.71 -3.84 -12.64
CA THR A 43 -20.15 -2.60 -13.15
C THR A 43 -20.50 -1.44 -12.23
N ALA A 44 -19.71 -0.36 -12.29
CA ALA A 44 -19.92 0.82 -11.46
C ALA A 44 -21.21 1.57 -11.83
N SER A 45 -21.80 2.25 -10.85
CA SER A 45 -22.81 3.28 -11.04
C SER A 45 -22.17 4.64 -11.33
N ASN A 46 -22.95 5.63 -11.66
CA ASN A 46 -22.51 7.01 -11.80
C ASN A 46 -21.95 7.62 -10.50
N PHE A 47 -22.08 6.95 -9.36
CA PHE A 47 -21.49 7.30 -8.07
C PHE A 47 -20.16 6.58 -7.80
N GLY A 48 -19.73 5.69 -8.69
CA GLY A 48 -18.46 4.98 -8.63
C GLY A 48 -18.50 3.63 -7.92
N GLY A 49 -19.35 3.43 -6.91
CA GLY A 49 -19.59 2.12 -6.29
C GLY A 49 -20.38 1.19 -7.22
N MET A 50 -20.31 -0.12 -6.97
CA MET A 50 -21.05 -1.09 -7.80
C MET A 50 -22.55 -0.84 -7.68
N GLY A 51 -23.23 -0.70 -8.85
CA GLY A 51 -24.62 -0.31 -8.89
C GLY A 51 -25.27 -0.38 -10.28
N LEU A 52 -26.51 0.09 -10.35
CA LEU A 52 -27.24 0.24 -11.63
C LEU A 52 -26.65 1.41 -12.43
N LEU A 53 -27.42 2.49 -12.62
CA LEU A 53 -26.97 3.75 -13.24
C LEU A 53 -26.74 4.83 -12.17
N ASP A 54 -27.82 5.42 -11.63
CA ASP A 54 -27.76 6.32 -10.48
C ASP A 54 -28.08 5.60 -9.15
N MET A 55 -28.72 4.43 -9.19
CA MET A 55 -29.15 3.68 -8.01
C MET A 55 -28.21 2.52 -7.69
N HIS A 56 -28.35 2.02 -6.47
CA HIS A 56 -27.50 0.99 -5.89
C HIS A 56 -27.97 -0.42 -6.26
N ASN A 57 -27.03 -1.39 -6.26
CA ASN A 57 -27.34 -2.81 -6.26
C ASN A 57 -26.66 -3.51 -5.07
N ALA A 58 -26.96 -4.80 -4.84
CA ALA A 58 -26.34 -5.57 -3.78
C ALA A 58 -25.03 -6.26 -4.20
N ARG A 59 -24.53 -6.01 -5.40
CA ARG A 59 -23.35 -6.67 -5.98
C ARG A 59 -22.05 -6.11 -5.43
N PHE A 60 -21.02 -6.97 -5.40
CA PHE A 60 -19.67 -6.67 -4.96
C PHE A 60 -18.66 -7.21 -5.98
N MET A 61 -17.55 -6.53 -6.11
CA MET A 61 -16.41 -7.00 -6.89
C MET A 61 -15.64 -8.09 -6.14
N PRO A 62 -14.79 -8.86 -6.83
CA PRO A 62 -13.82 -9.73 -6.18
C PRO A 62 -12.93 -8.99 -5.18
N ASP A 63 -12.43 -9.72 -4.20
CA ASP A 63 -11.49 -9.21 -3.20
C ASP A 63 -10.26 -8.59 -3.87
N GLY A 64 -9.81 -7.42 -3.35
CA GLY A 64 -8.68 -6.68 -3.91
C GLY A 64 -8.99 -5.84 -5.16
N TYR A 65 -10.24 -5.76 -5.60
CA TYR A 65 -10.61 -4.84 -6.68
C TYR A 65 -10.33 -3.39 -6.29
N LEU A 66 -9.71 -2.66 -7.20
CA LEU A 66 -9.49 -1.22 -7.14
C LEU A 66 -9.97 -0.60 -8.45
N GLY A 67 -10.96 0.29 -8.42
CA GLY A 67 -11.53 0.93 -9.59
C GLY A 67 -11.43 2.45 -9.53
N LEU A 68 -10.87 3.07 -10.56
CA LEU A 68 -10.95 4.50 -10.80
C LEU A 68 -12.09 4.77 -11.78
N ASN A 69 -13.11 5.46 -11.33
CA ASN A 69 -14.29 5.81 -12.11
C ASN A 69 -14.35 7.31 -12.41
N VAL A 70 -14.72 7.65 -13.63
CA VAL A 70 -15.01 9.02 -14.06
C VAL A 70 -16.38 9.03 -14.72
N ASN A 71 -17.29 9.79 -14.14
CA ASN A 71 -18.62 10.01 -14.68
C ASN A 71 -18.81 11.47 -15.07
N VAL A 72 -19.30 11.70 -16.28
CA VAL A 72 -19.58 13.04 -16.80
C VAL A 72 -21.05 13.15 -17.18
N LYS A 73 -21.79 13.98 -16.47
CA LYS A 73 -23.20 14.30 -16.75
C LYS A 73 -23.60 15.64 -16.11
N MET A 74 -24.72 16.22 -16.51
CA MET A 74 -25.34 17.33 -15.79
C MET A 74 -26.28 16.78 -14.69
N PRO A 75 -26.42 17.45 -13.53
CA PRO A 75 -25.73 18.68 -13.13
C PRO A 75 -24.36 18.50 -12.51
N ASP A 76 -23.84 17.28 -12.42
CA ASP A 76 -22.60 16.98 -11.70
C ASP A 76 -21.69 16.00 -12.45
N ASP A 77 -20.40 16.32 -12.51
CA ASP A 77 -19.34 15.37 -12.86
C ASP A 77 -18.81 14.71 -11.58
N ARG A 78 -18.38 13.44 -11.66
CA ARG A 78 -17.86 12.69 -10.51
C ARG A 78 -16.60 11.94 -10.87
N ILE A 79 -15.71 11.87 -9.89
CA ILE A 79 -14.52 11.03 -9.92
C ILE A 79 -14.56 10.18 -8.65
N ALA A 80 -14.44 8.89 -8.80
CA ALA A 80 -14.50 8.00 -7.65
C ALA A 80 -13.36 6.98 -7.68
N LEU A 81 -12.81 6.69 -6.50
CA LEU A 81 -11.91 5.59 -6.25
C LEU A 81 -12.66 4.58 -5.38
N THR A 82 -12.97 3.43 -5.97
CA THR A 82 -13.72 2.36 -5.31
C THR A 82 -12.84 1.15 -5.13
N PHE A 83 -12.83 0.57 -3.94
CA PHE A 83 -12.13 -0.67 -3.72
C PHE A 83 -12.91 -1.64 -2.83
N GLN A 84 -12.71 -2.91 -3.12
CA GLN A 84 -13.20 -4.01 -2.31
C GLN A 84 -12.22 -4.23 -1.15
N ALA A 85 -12.45 -3.52 -0.05
CA ALA A 85 -11.57 -3.53 1.12
C ALA A 85 -11.51 -4.91 1.79
N LEU A 86 -12.66 -5.55 1.88
CA LEU A 86 -12.85 -6.93 2.37
C LEU A 86 -13.90 -7.61 1.49
N PRO A 87 -13.97 -8.95 1.45
CA PRO A 87 -14.95 -9.65 0.62
C PRO A 87 -16.42 -9.21 0.81
N TRP A 88 -16.71 -8.56 1.93
CA TRP A 88 -18.05 -8.11 2.32
C TRP A 88 -18.15 -6.58 2.52
N LEU A 89 -17.06 -5.83 2.27
CA LEU A 89 -16.99 -4.37 2.45
C LEU A 89 -16.43 -3.70 1.18
N GLU A 90 -17.27 -2.92 0.52
CA GLU A 90 -16.89 -1.99 -0.53
C GLU A 90 -16.78 -0.58 0.07
N ALA A 91 -15.70 0.13 -0.25
CA ALA A 91 -15.48 1.51 0.13
C ALA A 91 -15.23 2.36 -1.11
N THR A 92 -15.83 3.55 -1.17
CA THR A 92 -15.67 4.49 -2.29
C THR A 92 -15.33 5.87 -1.74
N PHE A 93 -14.22 6.44 -2.21
CA PHE A 93 -13.96 7.86 -2.14
C PHE A 93 -14.51 8.51 -3.40
N ARG A 94 -15.33 9.57 -3.27
CA ARG A 94 -15.93 10.29 -4.39
C ARG A 94 -15.67 11.80 -4.30
N TYR A 95 -15.27 12.36 -5.41
CA TYR A 95 -15.19 13.79 -5.64
C TYR A 95 -16.24 14.20 -6.66
N SER A 96 -17.18 15.06 -6.26
CA SER A 96 -18.29 15.54 -7.10
C SER A 96 -18.14 17.01 -7.41
N ILE A 97 -18.34 17.39 -8.67
CA ILE A 97 -18.32 18.76 -9.16
C ILE A 97 -19.76 19.12 -9.57
N ASN A 98 -20.51 19.74 -8.66
CA ASN A 98 -21.92 20.03 -8.88
C ASN A 98 -22.12 21.49 -9.34
N TYR A 99 -22.52 21.65 -10.58
CA TYR A 99 -22.70 22.98 -11.22
C TYR A 99 -24.01 23.65 -10.82
N ALA A 100 -24.98 22.91 -10.29
CA ALA A 100 -26.27 23.42 -9.85
C ALA A 100 -26.21 23.99 -8.43
N LEU A 101 -25.44 23.37 -7.54
CA LEU A 101 -25.34 23.71 -6.12
C LEU A 101 -24.20 24.69 -5.80
N LYS A 102 -23.63 25.33 -6.80
CA LYS A 102 -22.49 26.23 -6.67
C LYS A 102 -22.71 27.32 -5.61
N PRO A 103 -21.75 27.57 -4.70
CA PRO A 103 -21.71 28.70 -3.82
C PRO A 103 -21.60 30.03 -4.60
N GLU A 104 -21.96 31.13 -3.97
CA GLU A 104 -21.84 32.45 -4.58
C GLU A 104 -20.38 32.78 -4.92
N GLY A 105 -20.12 33.18 -6.15
CA GLY A 105 -18.76 33.50 -6.64
C GLY A 105 -17.96 32.30 -7.13
N GLN A 106 -18.44 31.06 -6.92
CA GLN A 106 -17.78 29.84 -7.39
C GLN A 106 -18.41 29.30 -8.70
N ARG A 107 -17.65 28.43 -9.40
CA ARG A 107 -18.12 27.80 -10.65
C ARG A 107 -19.00 26.57 -10.38
N ALA A 108 -18.72 25.83 -9.31
CA ALA A 108 -19.39 24.61 -8.89
C ALA A 108 -19.29 24.44 -7.37
N LEU A 109 -20.07 23.57 -6.80
CA LEU A 109 -19.80 22.98 -5.49
C LEU A 109 -18.85 21.79 -5.70
N TYR A 110 -17.73 21.80 -5.00
CA TYR A 110 -16.75 20.72 -5.00
C TYR A 110 -16.93 19.91 -3.72
N ASP A 111 -17.52 18.74 -3.86
CA ASP A 111 -17.84 17.87 -2.73
C ASP A 111 -16.93 16.65 -2.67
N ARG A 112 -16.54 16.27 -1.46
CA ARG A 112 -15.73 15.08 -1.15
C ARG A 112 -16.48 14.23 -0.17
N SER A 113 -16.68 12.97 -0.53
CA SER A 113 -17.47 12.07 0.28
C SER A 113 -16.88 10.66 0.30
N PHE A 114 -17.22 9.94 1.34
CA PHE A 114 -16.92 8.52 1.48
C PHE A 114 -18.23 7.75 1.54
N ASP A 115 -18.30 6.69 0.73
CA ASP A 115 -19.42 5.77 0.71
C ASP A 115 -18.94 4.39 1.21
N LEU A 116 -19.81 3.69 1.94
CA LEU A 116 -19.55 2.34 2.44
C LEU A 116 -20.73 1.43 2.10
N LYS A 117 -20.45 0.22 1.62
CA LYS A 117 -21.47 -0.81 1.37
C LYS A 117 -21.05 -2.12 2.00
N PHE A 118 -21.95 -2.72 2.78
CA PHE A 118 -21.74 -3.96 3.52
C PHE A 118 -22.65 -5.05 2.98
N ARG A 119 -22.10 -6.20 2.65
CA ARG A 119 -22.86 -7.39 2.31
C ARG A 119 -23.37 -8.04 3.59
N LEU A 120 -24.71 -8.15 3.72
CA LEU A 120 -25.35 -8.79 4.86
C LEU A 120 -25.57 -10.28 4.60
N PHE A 121 -26.02 -10.62 3.38
CA PHE A 121 -26.27 -12.00 2.98
C PHE A 121 -25.79 -12.24 1.55
N GLU A 122 -25.21 -13.40 1.32
CA GLU A 122 -24.84 -13.85 -0.02
C GLU A 122 -26.06 -14.37 -0.79
N GLU A 123 -25.98 -14.32 -2.11
CA GLU A 123 -26.99 -14.88 -2.97
C GLU A 123 -27.00 -16.41 -2.84
N GLY A 124 -28.16 -16.97 -2.65
CA GLY A 124 -28.41 -18.43 -2.70
C GLY A 124 -29.30 -18.78 -3.88
N GLU A 125 -29.61 -20.07 -4.03
CA GLU A 125 -30.46 -20.54 -5.14
C GLU A 125 -31.81 -19.80 -5.20
N TYR A 126 -32.47 -19.59 -4.04
CA TYR A 126 -33.78 -18.94 -3.93
C TYR A 126 -33.75 -17.59 -3.18
N THR A 127 -32.64 -17.24 -2.58
CA THR A 127 -32.51 -16.02 -1.79
C THR A 127 -31.67 -14.98 -2.53
N PRO A 128 -32.06 -13.69 -2.50
CA PRO A 128 -31.25 -12.62 -3.08
C PRO A 128 -30.01 -12.35 -2.23
N GLN A 129 -28.99 -11.77 -2.84
CA GLN A 129 -27.94 -11.07 -2.11
C GLN A 129 -28.53 -9.81 -1.48
N ILE A 130 -28.16 -9.50 -0.22
CA ILE A 130 -28.65 -8.33 0.50
C ILE A 130 -27.46 -7.50 0.97
N ALA A 131 -27.53 -6.20 0.72
CA ALA A 131 -26.54 -5.24 1.16
C ALA A 131 -27.19 -4.02 1.82
N VAL A 132 -26.45 -3.42 2.75
CA VAL A 132 -26.74 -2.10 3.33
C VAL A 132 -25.64 -1.16 2.95
N GLY A 133 -26.00 0.06 2.58
CA GLY A 133 -24.99 1.06 2.24
C GLY A 133 -25.27 2.42 2.82
N PHE A 134 -24.20 3.20 2.90
CA PHE A 134 -24.16 4.55 3.44
C PHE A 134 -23.44 5.42 2.43
N GLN A 135 -24.10 6.37 1.86
CA GLN A 135 -23.56 7.31 0.90
C GLN A 135 -23.29 8.66 1.58
N ASP A 136 -22.15 9.25 1.26
CA ASP A 136 -21.70 10.53 1.85
C ASP A 136 -21.69 10.48 3.39
N VAL A 137 -21.07 9.41 3.92
CA VAL A 137 -20.95 9.18 5.37
C VAL A 137 -20.12 10.27 6.05
N VAL A 138 -19.06 10.71 5.37
CA VAL A 138 -18.11 11.70 5.84
C VAL A 138 -17.83 12.68 4.72
N GLY A 139 -18.71 13.64 4.54
CA GLY A 139 -18.65 14.65 3.49
C GLY A 139 -19.43 15.90 3.87
N THR A 140 -19.94 16.63 2.88
CA THR A 140 -20.78 17.81 3.11
C THR A 140 -22.22 17.45 3.49
N GLY A 141 -22.62 16.19 3.29
CA GLY A 141 -24.00 15.72 3.50
C GLY A 141 -24.95 16.00 2.32
N VAL A 142 -24.50 16.66 1.28
CA VAL A 142 -25.32 17.02 0.10
C VAL A 142 -25.86 15.81 -0.64
N TYR A 143 -25.05 14.73 -0.67
CA TYR A 143 -25.42 13.45 -1.27
C TYR A 143 -25.81 12.37 -0.25
N SER A 144 -26.05 12.77 1.00
CA SER A 144 -26.27 11.83 2.11
C SER A 144 -27.50 10.96 1.89
N ALA A 145 -27.29 9.67 1.81
CA ALA A 145 -28.32 8.63 1.72
C ALA A 145 -27.89 7.36 2.44
N GLU A 146 -28.86 6.63 2.94
CA GLU A 146 -28.70 5.25 3.40
C GLU A 146 -29.63 4.36 2.59
N TYR A 147 -29.24 3.13 2.34
CA TYR A 147 -30.07 2.21 1.58
C TYR A 147 -29.96 0.76 2.06
N LEU A 148 -31.03 0.04 1.84
CA LEU A 148 -31.07 -1.43 1.94
C LEU A 148 -31.49 -1.97 0.57
N VAL A 149 -30.72 -2.86 0.00
CA VAL A 149 -30.89 -3.33 -1.38
C VAL A 149 -30.73 -4.83 -1.46
N ALA A 150 -31.54 -5.45 -2.32
CA ALA A 150 -31.50 -6.85 -2.65
C ALA A 150 -31.33 -7.04 -4.16
N SER A 151 -30.42 -7.94 -4.57
CA SER A 151 -30.20 -8.31 -6.00
C SER A 151 -30.29 -9.81 -6.18
N LYS A 152 -30.95 -10.25 -7.27
CA LYS A 152 -31.11 -11.66 -7.62
C LYS A 152 -30.90 -11.89 -9.10
N GLU A 153 -29.97 -12.76 -9.43
CA GLU A 153 -29.74 -13.20 -10.80
C GLU A 153 -30.77 -14.28 -11.20
N VAL A 154 -31.41 -14.07 -12.33
CA VAL A 154 -32.39 -15.00 -12.93
C VAL A 154 -32.03 -15.18 -14.41
N GLY A 155 -31.27 -16.21 -14.72
CA GLY A 155 -30.72 -16.41 -16.07
C GLY A 155 -29.79 -15.24 -16.46
N PRO A 156 -29.97 -14.62 -17.62
CA PRO A 156 -29.11 -13.50 -18.05
C PRO A 156 -29.52 -12.14 -17.46
N VAL A 157 -30.48 -12.09 -16.54
CA VAL A 157 -31.00 -10.84 -15.96
C VAL A 157 -30.70 -10.79 -14.48
N ASP A 158 -30.05 -9.73 -14.04
CA ASP A 158 -29.87 -9.40 -12.63
C ASP A 158 -30.91 -8.35 -12.19
N LEU A 159 -31.80 -8.76 -11.28
CA LEU A 159 -32.88 -7.93 -10.78
C LEU A 159 -32.52 -7.32 -9.44
N THR A 160 -32.74 -6.02 -9.31
CA THR A 160 -32.45 -5.27 -8.07
C THR A 160 -33.70 -4.54 -7.58
N LEU A 161 -33.94 -4.61 -6.26
CA LEU A 161 -34.96 -3.84 -5.55
C LEU A 161 -34.37 -3.30 -4.25
N GLY A 162 -34.57 -2.01 -3.99
CA GLY A 162 -34.05 -1.34 -2.81
C GLY A 162 -35.00 -0.32 -2.21
N MET A 163 -34.66 0.08 -1.01
CA MET A 163 -35.27 1.22 -0.32
C MET A 163 -34.20 2.14 0.22
N GLY A 164 -34.43 3.46 0.08
CA GLY A 164 -33.46 4.48 0.45
C GLY A 164 -34.03 5.57 1.33
N TRP A 165 -33.18 6.09 2.19
CA TRP A 165 -33.42 7.26 3.05
C TRP A 165 -32.62 8.45 2.56
N GLY A 166 -32.95 9.63 3.09
CA GLY A 166 -32.23 10.85 2.73
C GLY A 166 -32.50 11.26 1.27
N ARG A 167 -31.45 11.43 0.46
CA ARG A 167 -31.55 11.81 -0.95
C ARG A 167 -32.40 10.81 -1.76
N ASP A 168 -32.27 9.54 -1.48
CA ASP A 168 -32.99 8.45 -2.15
C ASP A 168 -34.45 8.29 -1.70
N ALA A 169 -34.96 9.19 -0.86
CA ALA A 169 -36.35 9.17 -0.38
C ALA A 169 -37.27 10.18 -1.11
N SER A 170 -36.89 10.71 -2.27
CA SER A 170 -37.63 11.79 -2.91
C SER A 170 -38.76 11.34 -3.84
N ARG A 171 -38.73 10.08 -4.34
CA ARG A 171 -39.79 9.49 -5.19
C ARG A 171 -40.23 8.13 -4.69
N ALA A 172 -41.43 7.70 -5.13
CA ALA A 172 -42.07 6.46 -4.68
C ALA A 172 -42.02 6.30 -3.16
N ALA A 173 -42.16 7.44 -2.44
CA ALA A 173 -41.91 7.53 -1.02
C ALA A 173 -43.13 7.08 -0.21
N PHE A 174 -42.83 6.41 0.90
CA PHE A 174 -43.81 6.06 1.93
C PHE A 174 -43.25 6.40 3.33
N PRO A 175 -44.11 6.55 4.34
CA PRO A 175 -43.66 6.92 5.69
C PRO A 175 -42.59 5.97 6.24
N ASN A 176 -41.50 6.53 6.77
CA ASN A 176 -40.39 5.77 7.30
C ASN A 176 -40.85 4.74 8.35
N PRO A 177 -40.72 3.42 8.12
CA PRO A 177 -41.23 2.41 9.03
C PRO A 177 -40.49 2.38 10.37
N LEU A 178 -39.26 2.87 10.46
CA LEU A 178 -38.48 2.93 11.70
C LEU A 178 -39.08 3.92 12.71
N ARG A 179 -40.01 4.78 12.29
CA ARG A 179 -40.80 5.64 13.20
C ARG A 179 -41.63 4.83 14.21
N LEU A 180 -41.96 3.60 13.87
CA LEU A 180 -42.67 2.68 14.78
C LEU A 180 -41.79 2.23 15.96
N ILE A 181 -40.45 2.26 15.75
CA ILE A 181 -39.45 1.90 16.76
C ILE A 181 -39.13 3.12 17.64
N SER A 182 -38.94 4.28 17.03
CA SER A 182 -38.63 5.54 17.73
C SER A 182 -39.03 6.76 16.91
N SER A 183 -39.64 7.77 17.56
CA SER A 183 -39.95 9.06 16.94
C SER A 183 -38.73 9.82 16.42
N LYS A 184 -37.54 9.50 16.90
CA LYS A 184 -36.25 10.07 16.37
C LYS A 184 -36.06 9.79 14.89
N PHE A 185 -36.58 8.67 14.37
CA PHE A 185 -36.49 8.33 12.95
C PHE A 185 -37.46 9.14 12.06
N ALA A 186 -38.35 9.94 12.62
CA ALA A 186 -39.30 10.73 11.89
C ALA A 186 -38.69 12.01 11.25
N THR A 187 -37.53 12.45 11.73
CA THR A 187 -36.88 13.68 11.27
C THR A 187 -35.43 13.44 10.95
N ARG A 188 -34.96 13.91 9.79
CA ARG A 188 -33.54 13.93 9.44
C ARG A 188 -32.91 15.19 10.02
N PRO A 189 -31.79 15.12 10.74
CA PRO A 189 -31.01 16.30 11.09
C PRO A 189 -30.68 17.08 9.83
N GLY A 190 -30.73 18.40 9.90
CA GLY A 190 -30.32 19.25 8.78
C GLY A 190 -28.83 19.00 8.46
N GLU A 191 -28.43 19.36 7.25
CA GLU A 191 -27.05 19.31 6.80
C GLU A 191 -26.16 19.89 7.89
N THR A 192 -25.31 19.04 8.47
CA THR A 192 -24.29 19.50 9.40
C THR A 192 -23.22 20.14 8.54
N GLY A 193 -23.19 21.45 8.43
CA GLY A 193 -22.33 22.23 7.55
C GLY A 193 -20.94 21.65 7.29
N VAL A 194 -20.21 22.26 6.41
CA VAL A 194 -18.93 21.82 5.85
C VAL A 194 -18.14 20.87 6.78
N GLY A 195 -18.14 19.58 6.47
CA GLY A 195 -17.32 18.58 7.19
C GLY A 195 -18.06 17.76 8.27
N GLY A 196 -19.32 17.43 8.03
CA GLY A 196 -20.21 16.68 8.94
C GLY A 196 -19.57 15.62 9.83
N THR A 197 -19.97 15.64 11.09
CA THR A 197 -19.66 14.53 12.04
C THR A 197 -20.69 13.45 11.81
N PRO A 198 -20.35 12.23 11.38
CA PRO A 198 -21.29 11.14 11.31
C PRO A 198 -21.63 10.72 12.74
N LEU A 199 -22.76 11.17 13.23
CA LEU A 199 -23.35 10.57 14.39
C LEU A 199 -24.08 9.29 13.94
N LEU A 200 -23.66 8.14 14.43
CA LEU A 200 -24.33 6.86 14.14
C LEU A 200 -25.84 6.91 14.39
N THR A 201 -26.26 7.86 15.24
CA THR A 201 -27.67 8.12 15.55
C THR A 201 -28.43 8.84 14.45
N ASP A 202 -27.79 9.33 13.40
CA ASP A 202 -28.43 10.14 12.34
C ASP A 202 -28.79 9.32 11.10
N PHE A 203 -28.30 8.09 11.01
CA PHE A 203 -28.59 7.21 9.90
C PHE A 203 -30.02 6.65 9.93
N PHE A 204 -30.58 6.37 8.74
CA PHE A 204 -31.95 5.85 8.52
C PHE A 204 -33.05 6.77 9.02
N ARG A 205 -32.77 8.06 9.16
CA ARG A 205 -33.71 9.09 9.63
C ARG A 205 -34.31 9.87 8.45
N GLY A 206 -35.50 10.38 8.72
CA GLY A 206 -36.27 11.18 7.76
C GLY A 206 -37.75 10.79 7.79
N PRO A 207 -38.64 11.66 7.27
CA PRO A 207 -40.08 11.38 7.28
C PRO A 207 -40.44 10.19 6.39
N ASP A 208 -39.72 10.02 5.29
CA ASP A 208 -40.07 9.07 4.23
C ASP A 208 -38.90 8.19 3.83
N VAL A 209 -39.24 7.11 3.12
CA VAL A 209 -38.33 6.13 2.49
C VAL A 209 -38.77 5.96 1.05
N GLY A 210 -37.85 6.08 0.08
CA GLY A 210 -38.13 5.89 -1.33
C GLY A 210 -37.84 4.46 -1.78
N LEU A 211 -38.60 3.96 -2.76
CA LEU A 211 -38.35 2.69 -3.42
C LEU A 211 -37.62 2.93 -4.74
N PHE A 212 -36.60 2.15 -4.99
CA PHE A 212 -35.86 2.11 -6.26
C PHE A 212 -35.62 0.68 -6.72
N GLY A 213 -35.22 0.52 -7.97
CA GLY A 213 -34.86 -0.81 -8.46
C GLY A 213 -34.61 -0.80 -9.94
N GLY A 214 -34.17 -1.94 -10.49
CA GLY A 214 -33.85 -2.03 -11.88
C GLY A 214 -33.49 -3.45 -12.31
N ALA A 215 -33.02 -3.54 -13.55
CA ALA A 215 -32.55 -4.77 -14.15
C ALA A 215 -31.31 -4.52 -15.00
N GLU A 216 -30.33 -5.43 -14.88
CA GLU A 216 -29.15 -5.52 -15.73
C GLU A 216 -29.30 -6.77 -16.61
N TYR A 217 -29.27 -6.60 -17.92
CA TYR A 217 -29.35 -7.69 -18.88
C TYR A 217 -27.98 -7.95 -19.49
N HIS A 218 -27.40 -9.09 -19.16
CA HIS A 218 -26.17 -9.59 -19.72
C HIS A 218 -26.46 -10.17 -21.11
N THR A 219 -26.13 -9.40 -22.14
CA THR A 219 -26.51 -9.77 -23.50
C THR A 219 -25.69 -10.93 -24.03
N PRO A 220 -26.15 -11.61 -25.10
CA PRO A 220 -25.33 -12.59 -25.81
C PRO A 220 -24.06 -12.00 -26.46
N ILE A 221 -23.98 -10.68 -26.59
CA ILE A 221 -22.76 -10.00 -27.03
C ILE A 221 -21.81 -9.95 -25.83
N GLN A 222 -20.69 -10.61 -25.96
CA GLN A 222 -19.68 -10.68 -24.91
C GLN A 222 -19.35 -9.29 -24.37
N ASN A 223 -19.27 -9.16 -23.04
CA ASN A 223 -18.91 -7.93 -22.33
C ASN A 223 -19.91 -6.76 -22.46
N LEU A 224 -21.08 -6.95 -23.06
CA LEU A 224 -22.12 -5.91 -23.17
C LEU A 224 -23.24 -6.17 -22.18
N THR A 225 -23.48 -5.23 -21.27
CA THR A 225 -24.59 -5.21 -20.32
C THR A 225 -25.52 -4.05 -20.62
N LEU A 226 -26.83 -4.31 -20.68
CA LEU A 226 -27.85 -3.28 -20.75
C LEU A 226 -28.45 -3.06 -19.37
N LYS A 227 -28.72 -1.79 -19.01
CA LYS A 227 -29.25 -1.41 -17.70
C LYS A 227 -30.50 -0.59 -17.84
N VAL A 228 -31.49 -0.88 -17.01
CA VAL A 228 -32.70 -0.06 -16.83
C VAL A 228 -32.99 0.06 -15.35
N GLU A 229 -33.24 1.27 -14.88
CA GLU A 229 -33.56 1.50 -13.49
C GLU A 229 -34.72 2.48 -13.30
N TYR A 230 -35.43 2.34 -12.19
CA TYR A 230 -36.31 3.36 -11.61
C TYR A 230 -35.55 4.04 -10.48
N SER A 231 -35.26 5.34 -10.65
CA SER A 231 -34.52 6.15 -9.67
C SER A 231 -35.48 6.83 -8.69
N SER A 232 -35.22 6.70 -7.40
CA SER A 232 -35.93 7.39 -6.34
C SER A 232 -35.37 8.80 -6.03
N ASP A 233 -34.20 9.15 -6.53
CA ASP A 233 -33.65 10.52 -6.47
C ASP A 233 -34.27 11.40 -7.58
N ASP A 234 -34.87 12.52 -7.21
CA ASP A 234 -35.44 13.51 -8.13
C ASP A 234 -34.63 14.80 -8.24
N TYR A 235 -33.42 14.83 -7.68
CA TYR A 235 -32.53 16.01 -7.71
C TYR A 235 -33.19 17.26 -7.12
N GLN A 236 -33.90 17.13 -6.00
CA GLN A 236 -34.66 18.21 -5.38
C GLN A 236 -33.82 19.43 -5.03
N GLU A 237 -32.62 19.19 -4.47
CA GLU A 237 -31.76 20.29 -4.02
C GLU A 237 -31.26 21.13 -5.20
N GLU A 238 -30.85 20.48 -6.30
CA GLU A 238 -30.42 21.11 -7.52
C GLU A 238 -31.61 21.88 -8.18
N THR A 239 -32.78 21.27 -8.15
CA THR A 239 -34.02 21.88 -8.67
C THR A 239 -34.42 23.12 -7.88
N LYS A 240 -34.43 23.04 -6.54
CA LYS A 240 -34.71 24.16 -5.65
C LYS A 240 -33.73 25.32 -5.84
N ARG A 241 -32.46 25.01 -5.96
CA ARG A 241 -31.38 26.01 -6.06
C ARG A 241 -31.37 26.76 -7.36
N THR A 242 -31.65 26.06 -8.47
CA THR A 242 -31.56 26.65 -9.83
C THR A 242 -32.92 27.04 -10.43
N GLY A 243 -34.00 26.48 -9.92
CA GLY A 243 -35.34 26.56 -10.55
C GLY A 243 -35.50 25.69 -11.81
N LYS A 244 -34.44 24.97 -12.25
CA LYS A 244 -34.48 24.02 -13.36
C LYS A 244 -34.79 22.61 -12.81
N ASN A 245 -35.85 22.00 -13.35
CA ASN A 245 -36.17 20.61 -12.97
C ASN A 245 -35.17 19.63 -13.57
N TYR A 246 -34.34 18.99 -12.73
CA TYR A 246 -33.40 17.96 -13.12
C TYR A 246 -34.01 16.56 -13.04
N GLY A 247 -35.03 16.36 -12.23
CA GLY A 247 -35.70 15.08 -12.03
C GLY A 247 -36.97 14.93 -12.89
N VAL A 248 -36.88 15.03 -14.22
CA VAL A 248 -38.08 15.07 -15.11
C VAL A 248 -38.75 13.69 -15.19
N PHE A 249 -37.99 12.62 -15.38
CA PHE A 249 -38.50 11.26 -15.57
C PHE A 249 -37.73 10.26 -14.73
N PRO A 250 -38.40 9.35 -14.03
CA PRO A 250 -37.76 8.48 -13.05
C PRO A 250 -37.01 7.26 -13.63
N VAL A 251 -37.22 6.95 -14.91
CA VAL A 251 -36.63 5.79 -15.55
C VAL A 251 -35.38 6.18 -16.31
N ASN A 252 -34.29 5.57 -15.96
CA ASN A 252 -33.00 5.68 -16.62
C ASN A 252 -32.70 4.42 -17.42
N ALA A 253 -32.02 4.55 -18.56
CA ALA A 253 -31.61 3.42 -19.38
C ALA A 253 -30.20 3.65 -19.93
N GLY A 254 -29.41 2.58 -19.98
CA GLY A 254 -28.03 2.68 -20.42
C GLY A 254 -27.45 1.35 -20.83
N LEU A 255 -26.20 1.41 -21.26
CA LEU A 255 -25.39 0.24 -21.59
C LEU A 255 -23.98 0.45 -21.07
N THR A 256 -23.32 -0.66 -20.72
CA THR A 256 -21.90 -0.70 -20.37
C THR A 256 -21.21 -1.77 -21.19
N TYR A 257 -20.06 -1.43 -21.77
CA TYR A 257 -19.22 -2.36 -22.50
C TYR A 257 -17.86 -2.46 -21.82
N ARG A 258 -17.39 -3.69 -21.51
CA ARG A 258 -16.10 -3.98 -20.89
C ARG A 258 -15.05 -4.27 -21.92
N PHE A 259 -14.05 -3.39 -22.02
CA PHE A 259 -12.87 -3.53 -22.85
C PHE A 259 -11.73 -4.20 -22.04
N TRP A 260 -10.98 -5.09 -22.66
CA TRP A 260 -9.74 -5.69 -22.10
C TRP A 260 -9.87 -6.24 -20.67
N SER A 261 -11.05 -6.66 -20.25
CA SER A 261 -11.36 -7.16 -18.92
C SER A 261 -11.24 -6.16 -17.75
N ASN A 262 -10.69 -4.97 -17.97
CA ASN A 262 -10.40 -4.01 -16.91
C ASN A 262 -10.83 -2.57 -17.20
N VAL A 263 -11.43 -2.29 -18.34
CA VAL A 263 -11.94 -0.95 -18.68
C VAL A 263 -13.42 -1.05 -19.06
N ASP A 264 -14.28 -0.44 -18.25
CA ASP A 264 -15.70 -0.31 -18.53
C ASP A 264 -16.01 1.05 -19.11
N VAL A 265 -16.79 1.07 -20.20
CA VAL A 265 -17.31 2.31 -20.79
C VAL A 265 -18.83 2.24 -20.82
N GLY A 266 -19.47 3.14 -20.09
CA GLY A 266 -20.91 3.26 -19.95
C GLY A 266 -21.48 4.47 -20.67
N LEU A 267 -22.64 4.31 -21.30
CA LEU A 267 -23.44 5.39 -21.85
C LEU A 267 -24.89 5.25 -21.37
N ALA A 268 -25.46 6.30 -20.81
CA ALA A 268 -26.81 6.26 -20.28
C ALA A 268 -27.61 7.53 -20.59
N TYR A 269 -28.92 7.35 -20.68
CA TYR A 269 -29.90 8.41 -20.72
C TYR A 269 -30.59 8.51 -19.36
N ILE A 270 -30.35 9.62 -18.66
CA ILE A 270 -30.68 9.81 -17.26
C ILE A 270 -31.77 10.88 -17.10
N GLN A 271 -32.74 10.61 -16.20
CA GLN A 271 -33.79 11.58 -15.78
C GLN A 271 -34.63 12.13 -16.91
N GLY A 272 -34.63 11.51 -18.11
CA GLY A 272 -35.42 11.87 -19.26
C GLY A 272 -34.88 13.02 -20.13
N HIS A 273 -33.65 13.51 -19.86
CA HIS A 273 -33.08 14.61 -20.62
C HIS A 273 -31.56 14.75 -20.62
N GLU A 274 -30.84 14.00 -19.77
CA GLU A 274 -29.38 14.09 -19.69
C GLU A 274 -28.71 12.82 -20.23
N ILE A 275 -27.54 13.01 -20.83
CA ILE A 275 -26.66 11.89 -21.24
C ILE A 275 -25.52 11.79 -20.24
N SER A 276 -25.29 10.60 -19.73
CA SER A 276 -24.17 10.26 -18.86
C SER A 276 -23.16 9.44 -19.63
N LEU A 277 -21.88 9.80 -19.52
CA LEU A 277 -20.75 9.01 -19.95
C LEU A 277 -19.97 8.55 -18.71
N ASP A 278 -19.71 7.27 -18.61
CA ASP A 278 -19.00 6.64 -17.51
C ASP A 278 -17.79 5.88 -18.04
N VAL A 279 -16.65 6.02 -17.37
CA VAL A 279 -15.43 5.25 -17.67
C VAL A 279 -14.85 4.76 -16.37
N THR A 280 -14.71 3.45 -16.22
CA THR A 280 -14.06 2.82 -15.07
C THR A 280 -12.81 2.07 -15.53
N VAL A 281 -11.67 2.31 -14.88
CA VAL A 281 -10.45 1.52 -15.05
C VAL A 281 -10.25 0.71 -13.77
N ALA A 282 -10.18 -0.61 -13.91
CA ALA A 282 -10.11 -1.54 -12.80
C ALA A 282 -8.74 -2.20 -12.69
N PHE A 283 -8.31 -2.43 -11.45
CA PHE A 283 -7.09 -3.13 -11.10
C PHE A 283 -7.38 -4.21 -10.05
N ASP A 284 -6.54 -5.22 -10.01
CA ASP A 284 -6.59 -6.29 -9.02
C ASP A 284 -5.37 -6.20 -8.11
N ALA A 285 -5.57 -5.72 -6.87
CA ALA A 285 -4.50 -5.58 -5.89
C ALA A 285 -3.93 -6.94 -5.42
N THR A 286 -4.58 -8.06 -5.74
CA THR A 286 -4.11 -9.40 -5.38
C THR A 286 -3.13 -9.98 -6.38
N LYS A 287 -3.02 -9.38 -7.58
CA LYS A 287 -2.22 -9.90 -8.70
C LYS A 287 -1.19 -8.87 -9.17
N ASN A 288 -0.02 -9.35 -9.54
CA ASN A 288 0.98 -8.55 -10.24
C ASN A 288 0.54 -8.31 -11.69
N ASN A 289 0.78 -7.10 -12.21
CA ASN A 289 0.44 -6.73 -13.58
C ASN A 289 1.33 -7.42 -14.62
N TRP A 290 2.53 -7.85 -14.23
CA TRP A 290 3.51 -8.44 -15.14
C TRP A 290 3.51 -9.95 -15.01
N PRO A 291 3.23 -10.71 -16.08
CA PRO A 291 3.20 -12.17 -16.04
C PRO A 291 4.59 -12.78 -15.94
N MET A 292 5.63 -12.05 -16.36
CA MET A 292 7.01 -12.53 -16.35
C MET A 292 7.96 -11.39 -15.97
N ARG A 293 8.73 -11.61 -14.92
CA ARG A 293 9.79 -10.69 -14.49
C ARG A 293 11.02 -10.87 -15.36
N ILE A 294 11.75 -9.78 -15.63
CA ILE A 294 13.04 -9.80 -16.35
C ILE A 294 14.20 -10.14 -15.42
N ASP A 295 13.98 -10.15 -14.11
CA ASP A 295 14.91 -10.55 -13.05
C ASP A 295 14.36 -11.76 -12.25
N PRO A 296 14.17 -12.92 -12.87
CA PRO A 296 13.59 -14.08 -12.19
C PRO A 296 14.48 -14.54 -11.03
N LEU A 297 13.87 -15.29 -10.11
CA LEU A 297 14.63 -15.92 -9.03
C LEU A 297 15.71 -16.86 -9.63
N PRO A 298 16.95 -16.85 -9.12
CA PRO A 298 17.98 -17.79 -9.56
C PRO A 298 17.55 -19.25 -9.25
N PRO A 299 17.98 -20.22 -10.06
CA PRO A 299 17.67 -21.62 -9.80
C PRO A 299 18.36 -22.11 -8.51
N ILE A 300 17.73 -23.06 -7.84
CA ILE A 300 18.36 -23.78 -6.71
C ILE A 300 19.37 -24.79 -7.25
N THR A 301 20.60 -24.74 -6.77
CA THR A 301 21.62 -25.75 -7.06
C THR A 301 21.52 -26.86 -6.02
N VAL A 302 21.15 -28.04 -6.49
CA VAL A 302 20.93 -29.24 -5.64
C VAL A 302 22.21 -30.06 -5.58
N ARG A 303 22.61 -30.48 -4.40
CA ARG A 303 23.72 -31.42 -4.22
C ARG A 303 23.37 -32.81 -4.80
N SER A 304 24.34 -33.47 -5.42
CA SER A 304 24.19 -34.87 -5.82
C SER A 304 24.17 -35.79 -4.58
N GLU A 305 23.57 -36.98 -4.72
CA GLU A 305 23.59 -37.99 -3.65
C GLU A 305 25.03 -38.43 -3.31
N GLU A 306 25.88 -38.52 -4.34
CA GLU A 306 27.31 -38.86 -4.17
C GLU A 306 28.06 -37.80 -3.34
N GLU A 307 27.77 -36.50 -3.57
CA GLU A 307 28.36 -35.42 -2.75
C GLU A 307 27.87 -35.49 -1.31
N VAL A 308 26.58 -35.72 -1.07
CA VAL A 308 26.05 -35.86 0.29
C VAL A 308 26.65 -37.07 1.03
N GLU A 309 26.74 -38.21 0.35
CA GLU A 309 27.35 -39.42 0.93
C GLU A 309 28.86 -39.23 1.17
N ALA A 310 29.57 -38.60 0.22
CA ALA A 310 31.01 -38.33 0.37
C ALA A 310 31.31 -37.41 1.57
N VAL A 311 30.46 -36.38 1.77
CA VAL A 311 30.55 -35.48 2.93
C VAL A 311 30.26 -36.22 4.22
N ALA A 312 29.21 -37.05 4.27
CA ALA A 312 28.86 -37.83 5.45
C ALA A 312 29.97 -38.84 5.82
N ALA A 313 30.54 -39.49 4.82
CA ALA A 313 31.69 -40.40 5.01
C ALA A 313 32.95 -39.66 5.50
N ALA A 314 33.24 -38.48 4.95
CA ALA A 314 34.36 -37.66 5.34
C ALA A 314 34.25 -37.16 6.80
N LEU A 315 33.05 -36.75 7.21
CA LEU A 315 32.79 -36.31 8.60
C LEU A 315 32.87 -37.43 9.61
N GLN A 316 32.57 -38.69 9.20
CA GLN A 316 32.68 -39.88 10.06
C GLN A 316 34.14 -40.41 10.22
N MET A 317 34.97 -40.20 9.20
CA MET A 317 36.35 -40.73 9.18
C MET A 317 37.37 -39.90 9.94
N GLN A 318 37.04 -38.73 10.42
CA GLN A 318 38.03 -37.81 10.98
C GLN A 318 37.84 -37.61 12.49
N ASN A 319 38.60 -38.32 13.25
CA ASN A 319 38.83 -38.06 14.67
C ASN A 319 39.85 -36.89 14.80
N GLY A 320 39.39 -35.67 15.04
CA GLY A 320 40.15 -34.77 15.90
C GLY A 320 40.71 -33.46 15.35
N ASP A 321 40.66 -33.11 14.06
CA ASP A 321 41.24 -31.82 13.60
C ASP A 321 40.27 -30.93 12.81
N PHE A 322 38.97 -31.21 12.93
CA PHE A 322 37.90 -30.46 12.22
C PHE A 322 37.38 -29.25 12.96
N ASP A 323 37.90 -28.87 14.09
CA ASP A 323 37.37 -27.78 14.90
C ASP A 323 37.44 -26.40 14.22
N LYS A 324 38.19 -26.30 13.13
CA LYS A 324 38.31 -25.00 12.43
C LYS A 324 37.65 -24.92 11.05
N ASP A 325 37.73 -25.95 10.22
CA ASP A 325 37.24 -25.92 8.84
C ASP A 325 36.68 -27.28 8.36
N PRO A 326 35.59 -27.79 8.94
CA PRO A 326 35.07 -29.13 8.60
C PRO A 326 34.61 -29.25 7.15
N TRP A 327 34.24 -28.15 6.49
CA TRP A 327 33.86 -28.08 5.08
C TRP A 327 35.00 -28.39 4.10
N ARG A 328 36.28 -28.33 4.53
CA ARG A 328 37.47 -28.69 3.72
C ARG A 328 37.55 -30.18 3.40
N ALA A 329 36.89 -31.03 4.18
CA ALA A 329 36.90 -32.48 3.96
C ALA A 329 36.49 -32.88 2.55
N HIS A 330 35.54 -32.17 1.95
CA HIS A 330 35.10 -32.41 0.59
C HIS A 330 36.26 -32.24 -0.43
N PHE A 331 37.01 -31.17 -0.34
CA PHE A 331 38.08 -30.84 -1.29
C PHE A 331 39.31 -31.78 -1.13
N THR A 332 39.52 -32.30 0.06
CA THR A 332 40.63 -33.24 0.32
C THR A 332 40.33 -34.64 -0.22
N ASN A 333 39.07 -35.06 -0.22
CA ASN A 333 38.68 -36.39 -0.70
C ASN A 333 38.54 -36.45 -2.22
N VAL A 334 38.17 -35.38 -2.90
CA VAL A 334 38.13 -35.32 -4.39
C VAL A 334 39.55 -35.50 -4.95
N THR A 335 40.56 -34.92 -4.33
CA THR A 335 41.94 -35.09 -4.76
C THR A 335 42.49 -36.50 -4.51
N VAL A 336 41.95 -37.26 -3.57
CA VAL A 336 42.36 -38.65 -3.25
C VAL A 336 41.62 -39.66 -4.16
N ALA A 337 40.36 -39.41 -4.52
CA ALA A 337 39.59 -40.31 -5.39
C ALA A 337 40.13 -40.32 -6.83
N ASP A 338 40.54 -39.17 -7.38
CA ASP A 338 41.18 -39.11 -8.72
C ASP A 338 42.56 -39.86 -8.75
N ASN A 339 43.20 -40.07 -7.62
CA ASN A 339 44.46 -40.83 -7.53
C ASN A 339 44.25 -42.35 -7.27
N ALA A 340 43.01 -42.79 -7.00
CA ALA A 340 42.72 -44.20 -6.67
C ALA A 340 42.32 -45.05 -7.90
N GLN A 341 42.02 -44.45 -9.06
CA GLN A 341 41.81 -45.17 -10.30
C GLN A 341 43.13 -45.26 -11.08
N GLY A 342 44.05 -46.10 -10.55
CA GLY A 342 45.31 -46.34 -11.18
C GLY A 342 45.20 -47.24 -12.40
N GLU A 343 45.13 -46.69 -13.58
CA GLU A 343 45.73 -47.26 -14.79
C GLU A 343 46.82 -46.32 -15.26
N LYS A 344 48.08 -46.78 -15.16
CA LYS A 344 49.21 -46.10 -15.80
C LYS A 344 49.08 -46.18 -17.29
N PRO A 345 48.96 -45.05 -18.03
CA PRO A 345 49.38 -45.04 -19.42
C PRO A 345 50.91 -44.95 -19.48
N ALA A 346 51.51 -45.89 -20.16
CA ALA A 346 52.90 -45.82 -20.54
C ALA A 346 53.07 -44.63 -21.52
N ASP A 347 54.17 -43.85 -21.30
CA ASP A 347 54.70 -42.82 -22.18
C ASP A 347 53.78 -41.57 -22.42
N ALA A 348 53.73 -40.68 -21.47
CA ALA A 348 53.58 -39.25 -21.70
C ALA A 348 54.50 -38.49 -20.72
N GLY A 349 55.30 -37.64 -21.27
CA GLY A 349 56.31 -36.88 -20.53
C GLY A 349 55.70 -36.07 -19.38
N ASN A 350 56.50 -35.85 -18.35
CA ASN A 350 56.27 -35.16 -17.11
C ASN A 350 55.41 -33.86 -17.22
N VAL A 351 54.09 -33.98 -17.34
CA VAL A 351 53.19 -32.93 -16.98
C VAL A 351 52.55 -33.38 -15.68
N LEU A 352 53.06 -32.93 -14.55
CA LEU A 352 52.36 -33.00 -13.28
C LEU A 352 50.97 -32.36 -13.51
N PRO A 353 49.84 -33.07 -13.18
CA PRO A 353 48.57 -32.43 -13.21
C PRO A 353 48.65 -31.22 -12.29
N ALA A 354 48.20 -30.08 -12.78
CA ALA A 354 48.13 -28.87 -11.99
C ALA A 354 47.41 -29.20 -10.68
N LYS A 355 48.11 -29.03 -9.58
CA LYS A 355 47.55 -29.22 -8.25
C LYS A 355 46.32 -28.30 -8.18
N VAL A 356 45.13 -28.83 -8.23
CA VAL A 356 43.91 -28.04 -7.99
C VAL A 356 44.13 -27.45 -6.59
N ALA A 357 44.33 -26.15 -6.53
CA ALA A 357 44.51 -25.45 -5.27
C ALA A 357 43.21 -25.58 -4.49
N VAL A 358 43.26 -26.22 -3.32
CA VAL A 358 42.11 -26.21 -2.40
C VAL A 358 41.84 -24.76 -2.04
N PRO A 359 40.61 -24.23 -2.28
CA PRO A 359 40.32 -22.83 -2.00
C PRO A 359 40.49 -22.51 -0.52
N THR A 360 40.98 -21.34 -0.21
CA THR A 360 41.10 -20.91 1.18
C THR A 360 39.68 -20.58 1.73
N ARG A 361 39.59 -20.44 3.06
CA ARG A 361 38.32 -20.02 3.68
C ARG A 361 37.85 -18.66 3.12
N GLU A 362 38.81 -17.75 2.97
CA GLU A 362 38.59 -16.42 2.43
C GLU A 362 38.10 -16.49 0.98
N ASP A 363 38.65 -17.35 0.13
CA ASP A 363 38.20 -17.54 -1.26
C ASP A 363 36.74 -18.04 -1.31
N VAL A 364 36.37 -18.96 -0.44
CA VAL A 364 35.00 -19.51 -0.33
C VAL A 364 34.03 -18.44 0.16
N ILE A 365 34.40 -17.70 1.20
CA ILE A 365 33.58 -16.59 1.72
C ILE A 365 33.41 -15.52 0.65
N ALA A 366 34.47 -15.11 -0.06
CA ALA A 366 34.41 -14.13 -1.13
C ALA A 366 33.50 -14.60 -2.29
N ALA A 367 33.55 -15.89 -2.66
CA ALA A 367 32.69 -16.45 -3.69
C ALA A 367 31.20 -16.43 -3.29
N MET A 368 30.90 -16.79 -2.04
CA MET A 368 29.53 -16.72 -1.50
C MET A 368 29.04 -15.28 -1.42
N ARG A 369 29.85 -14.35 -0.88
CA ARG A 369 29.54 -12.92 -0.85
C ARG A 369 29.19 -12.39 -2.24
N LYS A 370 30.07 -12.61 -3.21
CA LYS A 370 29.86 -12.19 -4.58
C LYS A 370 28.56 -12.76 -5.17
N SER A 371 28.26 -14.02 -4.93
CA SER A 371 27.05 -14.69 -5.42
C SER A 371 25.76 -14.04 -4.88
N ILE A 372 25.77 -13.53 -3.64
CA ILE A 372 24.66 -12.82 -3.02
C ILE A 372 24.58 -11.40 -3.58
N GLU A 373 25.71 -10.69 -3.67
CA GLU A 373 25.78 -9.32 -4.20
C GLU A 373 25.36 -9.23 -5.68
N ASP A 374 25.64 -10.28 -6.46
CA ASP A 374 25.16 -10.41 -7.85
C ASP A 374 23.59 -10.46 -7.92
N GLN A 375 22.90 -10.65 -6.78
CA GLN A 375 21.44 -10.52 -6.65
C GLN A 375 20.98 -9.13 -6.19
N ASN A 376 21.84 -8.11 -6.22
CA ASN A 376 21.57 -6.76 -5.71
C ASN A 376 21.17 -6.73 -4.21
N ILE A 377 21.77 -7.59 -3.41
CA ILE A 377 21.61 -7.65 -1.96
C ILE A 377 22.95 -7.27 -1.33
N ILE A 378 22.94 -6.39 -0.34
CA ILE A 378 24.16 -6.02 0.39
C ILE A 378 24.44 -7.10 1.43
N VAL A 379 25.69 -7.57 1.49
CA VAL A 379 26.16 -8.49 2.51
C VAL A 379 26.88 -7.71 3.61
N GLU A 380 26.23 -7.50 4.74
CA GLU A 380 26.81 -6.82 5.91
C GLU A 380 27.93 -7.62 6.53
N GLY A 381 27.77 -8.93 6.55
CA GLY A 381 28.79 -9.85 7.03
C GLY A 381 28.49 -11.28 6.66
N ILE A 382 29.54 -12.11 6.49
CA ILE A 382 29.40 -13.53 6.20
C ILE A 382 30.51 -14.30 6.89
N THR A 383 30.15 -15.42 7.49
CA THR A 383 31.11 -16.33 8.13
C THR A 383 30.63 -17.78 8.03
N ILE A 384 31.55 -18.71 8.22
CA ILE A 384 31.23 -20.14 8.35
C ILE A 384 31.53 -20.54 9.77
N ASP A 385 30.51 -20.97 10.52
CA ASP A 385 30.61 -21.48 11.86
C ASP A 385 30.36 -23.01 11.84
N HIS A 386 31.39 -23.81 11.96
CA HIS A 386 31.37 -25.26 11.73
C HIS A 386 30.79 -25.61 10.34
N LEU A 387 29.57 -26.10 10.26
CA LEU A 387 28.85 -26.48 9.03
C LEU A 387 27.69 -25.54 8.70
N ILE A 388 27.65 -24.39 9.33
CA ILE A 388 26.59 -23.38 9.14
C ILE A 388 27.20 -22.14 8.49
N VAL A 389 26.64 -21.72 7.41
CA VAL A 389 26.92 -20.38 6.85
C VAL A 389 26.02 -19.38 7.56
N LYS A 390 26.60 -18.40 8.23
CA LYS A 390 25.93 -17.27 8.83
C LYS A 390 26.18 -16.05 7.97
N VAL A 391 25.10 -15.41 7.53
CA VAL A 391 25.16 -14.20 6.70
C VAL A 391 24.15 -13.17 7.19
N GLU A 392 24.61 -11.93 7.29
CA GLU A 392 23.77 -10.77 7.53
C GLU A 392 23.61 -9.99 6.21
N ILE A 393 22.37 -9.70 5.83
CA ILE A 393 22.04 -9.06 4.56
C ILE A 393 21.19 -7.82 4.77
N SER A 394 21.44 -6.77 3.98
CA SER A 394 20.55 -5.60 3.86
C SER A 394 19.83 -5.62 2.52
N ASN A 395 18.51 -5.61 2.58
CA ASN A 395 17.62 -5.64 1.42
C ASN A 395 17.31 -4.21 0.95
N ILE A 396 18.03 -3.75 -0.06
CA ILE A 396 17.81 -2.42 -0.67
C ILE A 396 17.04 -2.46 -1.99
N SER A 397 16.84 -3.66 -2.55
CA SER A 397 16.36 -3.81 -3.93
C SER A 397 15.00 -4.46 -4.05
N TYR A 398 14.53 -5.15 -3.04
CA TYR A 398 13.26 -5.88 -3.11
C TYR A 398 12.29 -5.35 -2.07
N LEU A 399 11.01 -5.30 -2.45
CA LEU A 399 9.94 -4.85 -1.56
C LEU A 399 9.80 -5.73 -0.31
N ARG A 400 10.20 -7.01 -0.42
CA ARG A 400 9.96 -8.07 0.56
C ARG A 400 11.26 -8.71 1.02
N ASP A 401 11.47 -8.78 2.33
CA ASP A 401 12.64 -9.47 2.88
C ASP A 401 12.60 -10.99 2.60
N ALA A 402 11.41 -11.59 2.53
CA ALA A 402 11.26 -12.98 2.10
C ALA A 402 11.87 -13.23 0.71
N GLU A 403 11.79 -12.28 -0.23
CA GLU A 403 12.44 -12.40 -1.54
C GLU A 403 13.95 -12.29 -1.45
N ALA A 404 14.47 -11.35 -0.66
CA ALA A 404 15.91 -11.23 -0.43
C ALA A 404 16.48 -12.50 0.23
N ILE A 405 15.78 -13.07 1.21
CA ILE A 405 16.15 -14.34 1.84
C ILE A 405 16.14 -15.48 0.81
N SER A 406 15.11 -15.60 -0.02
CA SER A 406 15.02 -16.64 -1.04
C SER A 406 16.14 -16.53 -2.07
N ARG A 407 16.47 -15.33 -2.54
CA ARG A 407 17.58 -15.08 -3.48
C ARG A 407 18.94 -15.42 -2.84
N THR A 408 19.13 -15.05 -1.57
CA THR A 408 20.33 -15.40 -0.78
C THR A 408 20.48 -16.91 -0.64
N LEU A 409 19.41 -17.64 -0.28
CA LEU A 409 19.43 -19.11 -0.19
C LEU A 409 19.80 -19.76 -1.52
N ARG A 410 19.24 -19.29 -2.62
CA ARG A 410 19.53 -19.79 -3.97
C ARG A 410 20.96 -19.51 -4.40
N ALA A 411 21.48 -18.31 -4.11
CA ALA A 411 22.87 -17.94 -4.34
C ALA A 411 23.83 -18.83 -3.54
N LEU A 412 23.54 -19.02 -2.24
CA LEU A 412 24.32 -19.89 -1.36
C LEU A 412 24.23 -21.36 -1.74
N SER A 413 23.09 -21.84 -2.27
CA SER A 413 22.96 -23.23 -2.73
C SER A 413 23.99 -23.60 -3.80
N GLY A 414 24.34 -22.63 -4.65
CA GLY A 414 25.33 -22.82 -5.73
C GLY A 414 26.78 -22.50 -5.36
N SER A 415 27.01 -21.64 -4.38
CA SER A 415 28.36 -21.14 -4.04
C SER A 415 28.93 -21.73 -2.75
N ALA A 416 28.07 -22.23 -1.84
CA ALA A 416 28.54 -22.82 -0.58
C ALA A 416 29.09 -24.24 -0.77
N PRO A 417 30.16 -24.62 -0.04
CA PRO A 417 30.70 -25.97 -0.10
C PRO A 417 29.62 -27.04 0.20
N PRO A 418 29.70 -28.22 -0.45
CA PRO A 418 28.72 -29.31 -0.23
C PRO A 418 28.56 -29.75 1.22
N ALA A 419 29.59 -29.61 2.04
CA ALA A 419 29.61 -29.99 3.47
C ALA A 419 28.72 -29.11 4.34
N ILE A 420 28.33 -27.93 3.89
CA ILE A 420 27.44 -27.01 4.66
C ILE A 420 26.09 -27.69 4.90
N ALA A 421 25.66 -27.69 6.17
CA ALA A 421 24.45 -28.35 6.65
C ALA A 421 23.26 -27.43 6.77
N ALA A 422 23.48 -26.14 7.05
CA ALA A 422 22.42 -25.15 7.21
C ALA A 422 22.87 -23.76 6.79
N PHE A 423 21.90 -22.92 6.48
CA PHE A 423 22.04 -21.49 6.24
C PHE A 423 21.32 -20.71 7.33
N GLU A 424 22.02 -19.77 7.95
CA GLU A 424 21.50 -18.84 8.95
C GLU A 424 21.60 -17.44 8.35
N ILE A 425 20.44 -16.87 7.95
CA ILE A 425 20.34 -15.59 7.24
C ILE A 425 19.69 -14.59 8.18
N THR A 426 20.40 -13.53 8.52
CA THR A 426 19.88 -12.42 9.31
C THR A 426 19.56 -11.25 8.38
N THR A 427 18.33 -10.76 8.39
CA THR A 427 17.98 -9.49 7.74
C THR A 427 18.45 -8.33 8.60
N SER A 428 18.90 -7.26 7.97
CA SER A 428 19.35 -6.03 8.63
C SER A 428 18.84 -4.81 7.91
N VAL A 429 18.44 -3.80 8.65
CA VAL A 429 18.05 -2.49 8.14
C VAL A 429 18.82 -1.41 8.88
N GLU A 430 19.51 -0.53 8.16
CA GLU A 430 20.32 0.55 8.74
C GLU A 430 21.30 0.05 9.82
N GLY A 431 21.94 -1.11 9.59
CA GLY A 431 22.86 -1.71 10.54
C GLY A 431 22.21 -2.28 11.81
N MET A 432 20.89 -2.44 11.83
CA MET A 432 20.14 -3.11 12.90
C MET A 432 19.76 -4.53 12.45
N PRO A 433 20.35 -5.59 13.00
CA PRO A 433 19.92 -6.96 12.68
C PRO A 433 18.49 -7.19 13.19
N GLU A 434 17.63 -7.72 12.32
CA GLU A 434 16.19 -7.84 12.61
C GLU A 434 15.81 -9.28 12.99
N THR A 435 15.61 -10.12 12.00
CA THR A 435 15.18 -11.52 12.16
C THR A 435 16.19 -12.44 11.52
N THR A 436 16.57 -13.49 12.23
CA THR A 436 17.42 -14.56 11.73
C THR A 436 16.59 -15.76 11.35
N VAL A 437 16.76 -16.20 10.10
CA VAL A 437 16.08 -17.33 9.49
C VAL A 437 17.07 -18.46 9.31
N THR A 438 16.90 -19.57 10.03
CA THR A 438 17.76 -20.77 9.93
C THR A 438 17.03 -21.86 9.16
N ILE A 439 17.64 -22.33 8.06
CA ILE A 439 17.07 -23.34 7.18
C ILE A 439 18.09 -24.46 6.94
N PRO A 440 17.74 -25.73 7.19
CA PRO A 440 18.59 -26.88 6.84
C PRO A 440 18.80 -26.94 5.31
N ARG A 441 20.02 -27.19 4.86
CA ARG A 441 20.33 -27.29 3.43
C ARG A 441 19.58 -28.43 2.74
N THR A 442 19.30 -29.53 3.49
CA THR A 442 18.49 -30.65 2.99
C THR A 442 17.11 -30.23 2.52
N GLU A 443 16.51 -29.23 3.15
CA GLU A 443 15.20 -28.68 2.78
C GLU A 443 15.30 -27.91 1.46
N ILE A 444 16.38 -27.14 1.28
CA ILE A 444 16.64 -26.42 0.03
C ILE A 444 16.92 -27.42 -1.12
N ASP A 445 17.67 -28.48 -0.88
CA ASP A 445 17.88 -29.55 -1.85
C ASP A 445 16.54 -30.24 -2.20
N ALA A 446 15.67 -30.49 -1.22
CA ALA A 446 14.35 -31.08 -1.43
C ALA A 446 13.44 -30.17 -2.25
N LEU A 447 13.47 -28.86 -2.00
CA LEU A 447 12.74 -27.86 -2.81
C LEU A 447 13.24 -27.88 -4.27
N GLY A 448 14.56 -27.86 -4.48
CA GLY A 448 15.18 -27.91 -5.81
C GLY A 448 14.88 -29.22 -6.58
N ARG A 449 14.65 -30.34 -5.87
CA ARG A 449 14.20 -31.63 -6.46
C ARG A 449 12.68 -31.70 -6.63
N HIS A 450 11.91 -30.66 -6.27
CA HIS A 450 10.45 -30.66 -6.20
C HIS A 450 9.88 -31.77 -5.31
N SER A 451 10.63 -32.20 -4.27
CA SER A 451 10.20 -33.19 -3.28
C SER A 451 9.71 -32.58 -1.98
N ALA A 452 9.78 -31.26 -1.84
CA ALA A 452 9.20 -30.49 -0.74
C ALA A 452 8.46 -29.26 -1.27
N THR A 453 7.45 -28.84 -0.54
CA THR A 453 6.67 -27.62 -0.82
C THR A 453 7.23 -26.43 -0.02
N PRO A 454 7.00 -25.18 -0.44
CA PRO A 454 7.34 -24.00 0.36
C PRO A 454 6.78 -24.01 1.79
N ALA A 455 5.58 -24.59 1.99
CA ALA A 455 4.97 -24.69 3.32
C ALA A 455 5.70 -25.68 4.23
N GLU A 456 6.21 -26.79 3.68
CA GLU A 456 7.03 -27.76 4.42
C GLU A 456 8.36 -27.13 4.82
N ILE A 457 9.00 -26.36 3.92
CA ILE A 457 10.21 -25.60 4.23
C ILE A 457 9.94 -24.59 5.36
N TRP A 458 8.83 -23.86 5.29
CA TRP A 458 8.45 -22.93 6.34
C TRP A 458 8.30 -23.60 7.70
N ALA A 459 7.66 -24.76 7.73
CA ALA A 459 7.46 -25.53 8.96
C ALA A 459 8.76 -26.05 9.59
N SER A 460 9.83 -26.23 8.80
CA SER A 460 11.17 -26.63 9.27
C SER A 460 12.11 -25.46 9.56
N THR A 461 11.68 -24.23 9.22
CA THR A 461 12.45 -23.00 9.42
C THR A 461 12.40 -22.57 10.88
N ILE A 462 13.56 -22.18 11.42
CA ILE A 462 13.64 -21.61 12.77
C ILE A 462 13.83 -20.11 12.65
N LEU A 463 12.93 -19.35 13.29
CA LEU A 463 13.00 -17.90 13.36
C LEU A 463 13.47 -17.48 14.75
N THR A 464 14.51 -16.65 14.79
CA THR A 464 15.04 -16.05 16.01
C THR A 464 15.27 -14.57 15.81
N ASP A 465 15.35 -13.81 16.89
CA ASP A 465 15.75 -12.42 16.84
C ASP A 465 17.23 -12.30 16.41
N GLY A 466 17.56 -11.36 15.55
CA GLY A 466 18.93 -11.11 15.10
C GLY A 466 19.81 -10.62 16.25
N ASP A 467 20.97 -11.23 16.45
CA ASP A 467 21.88 -10.87 17.56
C ASP A 467 22.73 -9.65 17.18
N PRO A 468 22.60 -8.50 17.86
CA PRO A 468 23.42 -7.31 17.61
C PRO A 468 24.90 -7.47 17.98
N LYS A 469 25.28 -8.61 18.57
CA LYS A 469 26.66 -8.91 18.98
C LYS A 469 27.37 -9.88 18.03
N THR A 470 26.72 -10.32 16.97
CA THR A 470 27.37 -11.19 15.98
C THR A 470 28.52 -10.41 15.35
N ASP A 471 29.72 -10.90 15.53
CA ASP A 471 30.93 -10.31 14.96
C ASP A 471 31.23 -10.95 13.61
N TYR A 472 31.20 -10.14 12.57
CA TYR A 472 31.58 -10.54 11.22
C TYR A 472 32.96 -9.93 10.93
N PRO A 473 34.04 -10.73 10.86
CA PRO A 473 35.38 -10.20 10.70
C PRO A 473 35.63 -9.45 9.38
N ASP A 474 34.77 -9.67 8.38
CA ASP A 474 34.89 -9.08 7.04
C ASP A 474 33.75 -8.08 6.77
N GLY A 475 33.34 -7.32 7.80
CA GLY A 475 32.31 -6.29 7.67
C GLY A 475 32.60 -5.33 6.50
N ASP A 476 31.53 -4.90 5.85
CA ASP A 476 31.64 -4.10 4.61
C ASP A 476 32.25 -2.72 4.85
N SER A 477 32.79 -2.13 3.79
CA SER A 477 33.45 -0.82 3.88
C SER A 477 32.45 0.32 3.90
N TYR A 478 32.57 1.20 4.86
CA TYR A 478 31.87 2.49 4.94
C TYR A 478 32.82 3.62 4.51
N PRO A 479 32.32 4.77 3.98
CA PRO A 479 30.90 5.09 3.77
C PRO A 479 30.35 4.46 2.49
N ARG A 480 29.02 4.17 2.48
CA ARG A 480 28.29 3.76 1.28
C ARG A 480 27.46 4.94 0.78
N PHE A 481 27.46 5.15 -0.51
CA PHE A 481 26.79 6.29 -1.13
C PHE A 481 25.79 5.80 -2.19
N GLN A 482 24.54 6.20 -2.05
CA GLN A 482 23.46 5.95 -3.00
C GLN A 482 22.86 7.29 -3.40
N TRP A 483 22.47 7.42 -4.66
CA TRP A 483 21.79 8.61 -5.13
C TRP A 483 20.82 8.27 -6.26
N SER A 484 19.81 9.10 -6.42
CA SER A 484 18.89 8.99 -7.55
C SER A 484 18.46 10.38 -8.01
N ILE A 485 18.09 10.47 -9.30
CA ILE A 485 17.42 11.64 -9.88
C ILE A 485 16.16 11.11 -10.58
N PHE A 486 15.03 11.74 -10.32
CA PHE A 486 13.76 11.30 -10.87
C PHE A 486 12.83 12.49 -11.14
N PRO A 487 11.87 12.34 -12.08
CA PRO A 487 10.85 13.35 -12.31
C PRO A 487 10.04 13.59 -11.03
N SER A 488 9.81 14.85 -10.69
CA SER A 488 8.97 15.27 -9.58
C SER A 488 7.64 15.79 -10.11
N LEU A 489 6.55 15.26 -9.60
CA LEU A 489 5.20 15.76 -9.81
C LEU A 489 4.63 16.12 -8.45
N ALA A 490 4.58 17.42 -8.16
CA ALA A 490 3.89 17.89 -6.98
C ALA A 490 2.44 18.19 -7.32
N GLU A 491 1.51 17.80 -6.46
CA GLU A 491 0.08 17.90 -6.73
C GLU A 491 -0.67 18.39 -5.48
N ASP A 492 -1.72 19.18 -5.71
CA ASP A 492 -2.75 19.52 -4.70
C ASP A 492 -4.11 19.14 -5.28
N LEU A 493 -4.63 18.02 -4.80
CA LEU A 493 -5.87 17.40 -5.27
C LEU A 493 -7.07 17.85 -4.45
N PHE A 494 -8.19 17.99 -5.16
CA PHE A 494 -9.47 18.22 -4.53
C PHE A 494 -9.56 19.53 -3.73
N ASP A 495 -8.81 20.57 -4.13
CA ASP A 495 -8.94 21.89 -3.53
C ASP A 495 -10.37 22.42 -3.74
N PRO A 496 -10.99 23.09 -2.74
CA PRO A 496 -12.36 23.59 -2.82
C PRO A 496 -12.61 24.66 -3.89
N ASP A 497 -11.59 25.31 -4.41
CA ASP A 497 -11.71 26.38 -5.40
C ASP A 497 -11.37 25.91 -6.82
N ASN A 498 -10.55 24.87 -6.93
CA ASN A 498 -10.15 24.30 -8.22
C ASN A 498 -9.76 22.84 -8.00
N PRO A 499 -10.29 21.90 -8.78
CA PRO A 499 -10.00 20.51 -8.55
C PRO A 499 -8.51 20.16 -8.60
N THR A 500 -7.68 21.05 -9.18
CA THR A 500 -6.31 20.70 -9.55
C THR A 500 -5.34 21.85 -9.50
N TYR A 501 -4.22 21.65 -8.78
CA TYR A 501 -2.99 22.37 -8.99
C TYR A 501 -1.85 21.35 -9.09
N PHE A 502 -0.85 21.59 -9.91
CA PHE A 502 0.31 20.72 -10.04
C PHE A 502 1.58 21.51 -10.33
N GLY A 503 2.70 20.95 -9.88
CA GLY A 503 4.05 21.38 -10.19
C GLY A 503 4.81 20.25 -10.88
N VAL A 504 5.70 20.58 -11.79
CA VAL A 504 6.55 19.60 -12.48
C VAL A 504 8.00 19.98 -12.31
N GLY A 505 8.82 19.03 -11.91
CA GLY A 505 10.21 19.27 -11.58
C GLY A 505 11.09 18.04 -11.73
N LEU A 506 12.27 18.15 -11.15
CA LEU A 506 13.20 17.05 -10.92
C LEU A 506 13.54 17.04 -9.43
N SER A 507 13.50 15.86 -8.81
CA SER A 507 14.02 15.64 -7.47
C SER A 507 15.31 14.83 -7.54
N GLY A 508 16.24 15.17 -6.66
CA GLY A 508 17.45 14.42 -6.41
C GLY A 508 17.45 13.94 -4.96
N SER A 509 17.67 12.64 -4.74
CA SER A 509 17.84 12.07 -3.41
C SER A 509 19.23 11.50 -3.23
N THR A 510 19.74 11.58 -1.99
CA THR A 510 20.98 10.91 -1.59
C THR A 510 20.77 10.22 -0.25
N HIS A 511 21.39 9.05 -0.12
CA HIS A 511 21.48 8.30 1.13
C HIS A 511 22.95 7.90 1.31
N VAL A 512 23.49 8.21 2.47
CA VAL A 512 24.91 7.94 2.77
C VAL A 512 24.98 7.25 4.13
N ASP A 513 25.31 5.96 4.13
CA ASP A 513 25.73 5.25 5.33
C ASP A 513 27.16 5.69 5.71
N LEU A 514 27.28 6.57 6.67
CA LEU A 514 28.59 7.07 7.14
C LEU A 514 29.33 6.02 7.95
N LEU A 515 28.62 5.30 8.79
CA LEU A 515 29.06 4.22 9.67
C LEU A 515 27.89 3.27 9.88
N PRO A 516 28.10 2.04 10.39
CA PRO A 516 26.98 1.16 10.76
C PRO A 516 25.97 1.87 11.65
N GLY A 517 24.73 1.98 11.17
CA GLY A 517 23.64 2.65 11.84
C GLY A 517 23.66 4.19 11.80
N LEU A 518 24.63 4.84 11.16
CA LEU A 518 24.66 6.29 11.01
C LEU A 518 24.45 6.69 9.56
N ALA A 519 23.27 7.17 9.24
CA ALA A 519 22.87 7.56 7.88
C ALA A 519 22.64 9.08 7.77
N LEU A 520 23.00 9.62 6.60
CA LEU A 520 22.67 10.96 6.16
C LEU A 520 21.74 10.84 4.95
N ASP A 521 20.52 11.34 5.09
CA ASP A 521 19.51 11.38 4.03
C ASP A 521 19.30 12.80 3.56
N SER A 522 19.09 12.99 2.26
CA SER A 522 18.64 14.27 1.74
C SER A 522 17.83 14.09 0.46
N GLU A 523 16.81 14.93 0.32
CA GLU A 523 16.08 15.14 -0.92
C GLU A 523 15.94 16.62 -1.20
N ALA A 524 16.12 16.99 -2.48
CA ALA A 524 15.94 18.35 -2.94
C ALA A 524 15.20 18.34 -4.28
N THR A 525 14.24 19.24 -4.43
CA THR A 525 13.40 19.37 -5.62
C THR A 525 13.70 20.69 -6.34
N TRP A 526 13.74 20.62 -7.66
CA TRP A 526 13.77 21.78 -8.54
C TRP A 526 12.57 21.72 -9.49
N GLU A 527 11.59 22.61 -9.28
CA GLU A 527 10.42 22.74 -10.14
C GLU A 527 10.70 23.74 -11.29
N PHE A 528 10.41 23.33 -12.51
CA PHE A 528 10.44 24.20 -13.68
C PHE A 528 9.04 24.68 -14.12
N TYR A 529 7.96 24.03 -13.60
CA TYR A 529 6.58 24.49 -13.74
C TYR A 529 5.89 24.45 -12.38
N ASN A 530 5.32 25.57 -11.93
CA ASN A 530 4.61 25.69 -10.67
C ASN A 530 3.21 26.29 -10.89
N GLY A 531 2.20 25.42 -10.91
CA GLY A 531 0.78 25.78 -11.03
C GLY A 531 0.16 26.27 -9.72
N PHE A 532 0.79 26.03 -8.57
CA PHE A 532 0.28 26.39 -7.24
C PHE A 532 0.21 27.91 -7.02
N LYS A 533 0.94 28.69 -7.80
CA LYS A 533 0.86 30.17 -7.79
C LYS A 533 -0.55 30.70 -8.06
N ALA A 534 -1.41 29.88 -8.63
CA ALA A 534 -2.81 30.21 -8.88
C ALA A 534 -3.73 30.03 -7.67
N ILE A 535 -3.32 29.31 -6.62
CA ILE A 535 -4.09 29.13 -5.38
C ILE A 535 -4.27 30.48 -4.71
N LYS A 536 -5.51 30.87 -4.41
CA LYS A 536 -5.83 32.14 -3.76
C LYS A 536 -6.29 31.99 -2.33
N ARG A 537 -6.75 30.79 -1.97
CA ARG A 537 -7.28 30.50 -0.65
C ARG A 537 -6.18 30.56 0.40
N THR A 538 -6.47 31.17 1.55
CA THR A 538 -5.67 31.15 2.75
C THR A 538 -6.39 30.33 3.82
N SER A 539 -5.64 29.71 4.72
CA SER A 539 -6.22 28.99 5.85
C SER A 539 -7.03 29.93 6.74
N ASN A 540 -8.18 29.45 7.21
CA ASN A 540 -8.98 30.06 8.26
C ASN A 540 -8.93 29.25 9.58
N SER A 541 -7.95 28.40 9.75
CA SER A 541 -7.73 27.60 10.96
C SER A 541 -7.54 28.52 12.18
N LEU A 542 -8.08 28.09 13.31
CA LEU A 542 -7.88 28.77 14.60
C LEU A 542 -6.73 28.13 15.40
N LEU A 543 -6.19 27.02 14.92
CA LEU A 543 -5.04 26.33 15.47
C LEU A 543 -3.75 26.86 14.83
N PRO A 544 -2.58 26.63 15.40
CA PRO A 544 -1.33 26.83 14.70
C PRO A 544 -1.34 26.12 13.34
N HIS A 545 -0.97 26.84 12.29
CA HIS A 545 -1.02 26.33 10.92
C HIS A 545 0.13 25.35 10.66
N VAL A 546 -0.04 24.11 11.03
CA VAL A 546 0.98 23.04 10.92
C VAL A 546 0.86 22.22 9.64
N ARG A 547 -0.31 22.27 8.98
CA ARG A 547 -0.57 21.64 7.67
C ARG A 547 -1.35 22.54 6.71
N SER A 548 -2.23 23.38 7.22
CA SER A 548 -3.10 24.24 6.40
C SER A 548 -2.35 25.32 5.60
N ASP A 549 -1.09 25.59 5.93
CA ASP A 549 -0.19 26.46 5.17
C ASP A 549 0.54 25.73 4.01
N ASN A 550 0.26 24.44 3.75
CA ASN A 550 0.92 23.66 2.71
C ASN A 550 0.96 24.38 1.35
N SER A 551 -0.13 25.06 1.00
CA SER A 551 -0.19 25.86 -0.24
C SER A 551 0.86 26.98 -0.32
N LEU A 552 1.37 27.49 0.81
CA LEU A 552 2.44 28.49 0.83
C LEU A 552 3.79 27.85 0.53
N TYR A 553 4.07 26.66 1.05
CA TYR A 553 5.26 25.86 0.74
C TYR A 553 5.28 25.49 -0.73
N LEU A 554 4.19 24.95 -1.27
CA LEU A 554 4.05 24.64 -2.70
C LEU A 554 4.24 25.86 -3.60
N LYS A 555 3.88 27.08 -3.15
CA LYS A 555 4.07 28.30 -3.93
C LYS A 555 5.48 28.84 -3.90
N GLN A 556 6.13 28.81 -2.74
CA GLN A 556 7.39 29.51 -2.46
C GLN A 556 8.58 28.55 -2.41
N GLY A 557 8.34 27.28 -2.02
CA GLY A 557 9.33 26.22 -1.92
C GLY A 557 9.52 25.40 -3.20
N SER A 558 9.13 25.95 -4.36
CA SER A 558 9.21 25.26 -5.65
C SER A 558 10.63 24.79 -6.06
N THR A 559 11.65 25.30 -5.38
CA THR A 559 13.02 24.82 -5.46
C THR A 559 13.57 24.87 -4.06
N GLY A 560 13.70 23.73 -3.42
CA GLY A 560 14.00 23.63 -2.01
C GLY A 560 14.63 22.30 -1.63
N ILE A 561 14.87 22.17 -0.34
CA ILE A 561 15.34 20.95 0.31
C ILE A 561 14.10 20.34 0.97
N ASP A 562 13.63 19.21 0.47
CA ASP A 562 12.45 18.54 1.03
C ASP A 562 12.78 17.98 2.41
N ASP A 563 13.87 17.21 2.50
CA ASP A 563 14.46 16.71 3.74
C ASP A 563 15.98 16.81 3.74
N LEU A 564 16.58 16.88 4.92
CA LEU A 564 18.01 16.72 5.17
C LEU A 564 18.20 16.28 6.61
N THR A 565 18.44 14.98 6.82
CA THR A 565 18.50 14.39 8.16
C THR A 565 19.75 13.59 8.39
N LEU A 566 20.27 13.68 9.61
CA LEU A 566 21.27 12.77 10.16
C LEU A 566 20.61 11.89 11.20
N THR A 567 20.57 10.58 10.97
CA THR A 567 19.92 9.61 11.84
C THR A 567 20.90 8.55 12.32
N TYR A 568 20.87 8.27 13.61
CA TYR A 568 21.59 7.15 14.20
C TYR A 568 20.61 6.08 14.64
N TYR A 569 20.70 4.92 14.02
CA TYR A 569 19.91 3.71 14.28
C TYR A 569 20.70 2.74 15.15
N LYS A 570 20.01 2.04 16.05
CA LYS A 570 20.65 1.01 16.87
C LYS A 570 19.65 0.01 17.42
N LYS A 571 19.96 -1.27 17.32
CA LYS A 571 19.32 -2.30 18.11
C LYS A 571 19.92 -2.29 19.53
N LEU A 572 19.14 -1.90 20.53
CA LEU A 572 19.61 -1.71 21.90
C LEU A 572 19.77 -3.04 22.65
N MET A 573 18.84 -3.94 22.44
CA MET A 573 18.81 -5.30 23.00
C MET A 573 17.89 -6.16 22.13
N SER A 574 17.72 -7.43 22.50
CA SER A 574 16.77 -8.32 21.82
C SER A 574 15.42 -7.63 21.63
N GLU A 575 14.92 -7.60 20.36
CA GLU A 575 13.61 -7.09 19.97
C GLU A 575 13.36 -5.59 20.23
N VAL A 576 14.41 -4.82 20.64
CA VAL A 576 14.29 -3.38 20.94
C VAL A 576 15.18 -2.57 20.01
N TYR A 577 14.54 -1.77 19.18
CA TYR A 577 15.16 -0.90 18.20
C TYR A 577 15.03 0.57 18.64
N ALA A 578 15.98 1.40 18.29
CA ALA A 578 15.93 2.82 18.60
C ALA A 578 16.58 3.63 17.49
N ARG A 579 16.13 4.88 17.34
CA ARG A 579 16.80 5.88 16.50
C ARG A 579 16.79 7.26 17.14
N VAL A 580 17.75 8.08 16.73
CA VAL A 580 17.80 9.50 17.04
C VAL A 580 18.04 10.24 15.73
N THR A 581 17.18 11.19 15.42
CA THR A 581 17.22 11.96 14.16
C THR A 581 17.35 13.44 14.45
N ALA A 582 18.14 14.15 13.64
CA ALA A 582 18.24 15.61 13.69
C ALA A 582 18.41 16.16 12.27
N GLY A 583 17.71 17.26 11.97
CA GLY A 583 17.76 17.90 10.65
C GLY A 583 16.46 18.54 10.22
N TYR A 584 16.30 18.72 8.92
CA TYR A 584 15.03 19.07 8.26
C TYR A 584 14.30 17.76 7.97
N ILE A 585 13.30 17.44 8.83
CA ILE A 585 12.68 16.10 8.87
C ILE A 585 11.65 15.96 7.76
N GLU A 586 10.95 17.05 7.46
CA GLU A 586 9.95 17.15 6.43
C GLU A 586 9.93 18.55 5.83
N THR A 587 9.18 18.78 4.77
CA THR A 587 9.00 20.08 4.10
C THR A 587 8.64 21.19 5.10
N MET A 588 7.76 20.92 6.09
CA MET A 588 7.23 21.95 6.99
C MET A 588 7.97 22.03 8.33
N PHE A 589 8.71 21.00 8.75
CA PHE A 589 9.33 20.95 10.07
C PHE A 589 10.74 20.37 10.04
N GLY A 590 11.61 20.98 10.84
CA GLY A 590 12.93 20.46 11.16
C GLY A 590 13.17 20.51 12.67
N GLY A 591 14.09 19.70 13.18
CA GLY A 591 14.36 19.60 14.59
C GLY A 591 15.18 18.39 14.97
N ALA A 592 14.96 17.87 16.17
CA ALA A 592 15.60 16.65 16.64
C ALA A 592 14.68 15.86 17.57
N GLY A 593 14.86 14.57 17.56
CA GLY A 593 14.09 13.65 18.41
C GLY A 593 14.56 12.22 18.31
N GLY A 594 13.76 11.31 18.82
CA GLY A 594 14.06 9.89 18.79
C GLY A 594 12.83 9.04 18.94
N GLU A 595 13.01 7.78 18.66
CA GLU A 595 11.98 6.74 18.66
C GLU A 595 12.55 5.46 19.24
N VAL A 596 11.73 4.71 19.95
CA VAL A 596 12.06 3.38 20.47
C VAL A 596 10.92 2.44 20.15
N LEU A 597 11.23 1.35 19.47
CA LEU A 597 10.30 0.28 19.10
C LEU A 597 10.64 -0.99 19.88
N TYR A 598 9.64 -1.60 20.49
CA TYR A 598 9.66 -2.98 20.96
C TYR A 598 8.82 -3.84 20.01
N ARG A 599 9.46 -4.76 19.28
CA ARG A 599 8.83 -5.65 18.30
C ARG A 599 9.26 -7.09 18.53
N PRO A 600 8.47 -7.88 19.28
CA PRO A 600 8.76 -9.30 19.47
C PRO A 600 8.74 -10.07 18.15
N THR A 601 9.76 -10.86 17.87
CA THR A 601 10.00 -11.52 16.58
C THR A 601 8.85 -12.45 16.16
N ASN A 602 8.32 -13.21 17.12
CA ASN A 602 7.30 -14.25 16.87
C ASN A 602 5.88 -13.80 17.23
N GLU A 603 5.69 -12.54 17.57
CA GLU A 603 4.40 -11.99 17.95
C GLU A 603 3.80 -11.13 16.85
N ARG A 604 2.49 -10.89 16.92
CA ARG A 604 1.74 -10.09 15.94
C ARG A 604 1.56 -8.64 16.36
N TRP A 605 2.21 -8.21 17.41
CA TRP A 605 2.07 -6.84 17.93
C TRP A 605 3.44 -6.19 18.13
N ALA A 606 3.43 -4.88 18.09
CA ALA A 606 4.60 -4.05 18.42
C ALA A 606 4.16 -2.81 19.17
N LEU A 607 5.05 -2.28 20.01
CA LEU A 607 4.84 -1.06 20.76
C LEU A 607 5.95 -0.06 20.44
N ASP A 608 5.56 1.12 20.04
CA ASP A 608 6.45 2.21 19.67
C ASP A 608 6.22 3.46 20.53
N ALA A 609 7.29 4.25 20.74
CA ALA A 609 7.22 5.55 21.37
C ALA A 609 8.19 6.53 20.71
N ASP A 610 7.69 7.68 20.26
CA ASP A 610 8.46 8.74 19.65
C ASP A 610 8.39 10.05 20.47
N LEU A 611 9.42 10.90 20.37
CA LEU A 611 9.44 12.23 20.93
C LEU A 611 10.38 13.15 20.15
N PHE A 612 9.82 14.25 19.60
CA PHE A 612 10.54 15.21 18.77
C PHE A 612 10.31 16.65 19.22
N GLN A 613 11.37 17.43 19.33
CA GLN A 613 11.31 18.89 19.41
C GLN A 613 11.51 19.45 18.02
N VAL A 614 10.48 20.07 17.44
CA VAL A 614 10.50 20.56 16.06
C VAL A 614 10.19 22.05 15.97
N TYR A 615 10.69 22.65 14.91
CA TYR A 615 10.55 24.05 14.54
C TYR A 615 9.95 24.15 13.15
N LYS A 616 8.95 25.02 12.93
CA LYS A 616 8.35 25.24 11.62
C LYS A 616 9.36 25.93 10.70
N ARG A 617 9.57 25.37 9.50
CA ARG A 617 10.48 25.90 8.48
C ARG A 617 9.88 27.11 7.78
N ASP A 618 10.73 27.95 7.18
CA ASP A 618 10.29 29.02 6.27
C ASP A 618 9.65 28.44 5.01
N PHE A 619 8.72 29.17 4.41
CA PHE A 619 7.96 28.73 3.22
C PHE A 619 8.80 28.58 1.95
N ASN A 620 10.07 28.94 1.97
CA ASN A 620 10.97 28.78 0.82
C ASN A 620 11.72 27.44 0.79
N ASP A 621 11.45 26.57 1.76
CA ASP A 621 12.04 25.23 1.92
C ASP A 621 13.57 25.19 1.90
N LEU A 622 14.21 26.27 2.35
CA LEU A 622 15.66 26.35 2.55
C LEU A 622 16.01 26.19 4.04
N PHE A 623 17.03 26.90 4.52
CA PHE A 623 17.60 26.70 5.85
C PHE A 623 16.94 27.54 6.97
N GLY A 624 15.91 28.33 6.67
CA GLY A 624 15.26 29.20 7.65
C GLY A 624 14.18 28.53 8.49
N PHE A 625 13.90 29.13 9.67
CA PHE A 625 12.84 28.70 10.57
C PHE A 625 11.96 29.89 10.98
N GLN A 626 10.67 29.61 11.14
CA GLN A 626 9.68 30.50 11.71
C GLN A 626 9.71 30.45 13.25
N ASN A 627 8.89 31.28 13.90
CA ASN A 627 8.85 31.33 15.39
C ASN A 627 8.08 30.15 16.03
N TYR A 628 7.33 29.36 15.26
CA TYR A 628 6.56 28.25 15.81
C TYR A 628 7.45 27.03 16.08
N HIS A 629 7.35 26.50 17.28
CA HIS A 629 8.04 25.28 17.70
C HIS A 629 7.19 24.48 18.68
N ILE A 630 7.39 23.17 18.73
CA ILE A 630 6.57 22.26 19.51
C ILE A 630 7.37 21.01 19.92
N LEU A 631 7.12 20.52 21.12
CA LEU A 631 7.47 19.16 21.52
C LEU A 631 6.27 18.26 21.21
N THR A 632 6.41 17.37 20.22
CA THR A 632 5.41 16.41 19.78
C THR A 632 5.89 14.99 20.06
N GLY A 633 4.99 14.04 20.24
CA GLY A 633 5.36 12.66 20.47
C GLY A 633 4.17 11.77 20.78
N HIS A 634 4.30 10.50 20.48
CA HIS A 634 3.22 9.53 20.52
C HIS A 634 3.68 8.21 21.14
N VAL A 635 2.71 7.43 21.56
CA VAL A 635 2.85 5.99 21.82
C VAL A 635 1.91 5.28 20.86
N SER A 636 2.43 4.32 20.10
CA SER A 636 1.71 3.60 19.06
C SER A 636 1.73 2.09 19.35
N LEU A 637 0.56 1.46 19.29
CA LEU A 637 0.40 0.01 19.35
C LEU A 637 -0.02 -0.48 17.98
N TYR A 638 0.76 -1.38 17.41
CA TYR A 638 0.50 -2.06 16.14
C TYR A 638 0.03 -3.49 16.43
N TYR A 639 -0.97 -3.95 15.69
CA TYR A 639 -1.46 -5.31 15.79
C TYR A 639 -1.82 -5.89 14.42
N GLN A 640 -1.05 -6.89 13.96
CA GLN A 640 -1.33 -7.65 12.73
C GLN A 640 -2.39 -8.71 13.03
N THR A 641 -3.60 -8.54 12.50
CA THR A 641 -4.67 -9.49 12.73
C THR A 641 -4.41 -10.82 11.98
N PRO A 642 -4.93 -11.96 12.49
CA PRO A 642 -4.79 -13.24 11.79
C PRO A 642 -5.72 -13.39 10.58
N VAL A 643 -6.52 -12.38 10.24
CA VAL A 643 -7.54 -12.44 9.20
C VAL A 643 -7.39 -11.27 8.22
N TYR A 644 -7.52 -11.57 6.93
CA TYR A 644 -7.52 -10.60 5.82
C TYR A 644 -6.26 -9.72 5.74
N ASP A 645 -5.14 -10.11 6.35
CA ASP A 645 -3.89 -9.33 6.36
C ASP A 645 -4.08 -7.87 6.83
N LEU A 646 -4.99 -7.68 7.80
CA LEU A 646 -5.27 -6.38 8.38
C LEU A 646 -4.27 -6.06 9.49
N THR A 647 -3.79 -4.82 9.51
CA THR A 647 -3.04 -4.26 10.64
C THR A 647 -3.85 -3.11 11.24
N ALA A 648 -4.07 -3.17 12.55
CA ALA A 648 -4.67 -2.10 13.33
C ALA A 648 -3.59 -1.32 14.07
N VAL A 649 -3.67 0.01 14.03
CA VAL A 649 -2.77 0.91 14.75
C VAL A 649 -3.59 1.79 15.70
N LEU A 650 -3.17 1.84 16.95
CA LEU A 650 -3.67 2.78 17.94
C LEU A 650 -2.52 3.69 18.35
N ARG A 651 -2.63 4.97 18.04
CA ARG A 651 -1.63 5.99 18.38
C ARG A 651 -2.24 7.02 19.32
N GLY A 652 -1.55 7.36 20.39
CA GLY A 652 -1.99 8.40 21.31
C GLY A 652 -0.85 9.31 21.71
N GLY A 653 -1.10 10.64 21.75
CA GLY A 653 -0.04 11.57 22.08
C GLY A 653 -0.38 13.03 21.88
N ARG A 654 0.65 13.83 21.68
CA ARG A 654 0.60 15.27 21.40
C ARG A 654 0.96 15.54 19.95
N TYR A 655 0.03 16.13 19.22
CA TYR A 655 0.15 16.44 17.80
C TYR A 655 0.82 17.81 17.55
N LEU A 656 1.16 18.09 16.29
CA LEU A 656 1.92 19.28 15.89
C LEU A 656 1.25 20.61 16.23
N ALA A 657 -0.09 20.68 16.23
CA ALA A 657 -0.80 21.90 16.65
C ALA A 657 -0.86 22.10 18.17
N GLY A 658 -0.25 21.20 18.95
CA GLY A 658 -0.21 21.22 20.40
C GLY A 658 -1.40 20.56 21.09
N ASP A 659 -2.31 20.01 20.32
CA ASP A 659 -3.47 19.26 20.77
C ASP A 659 -3.08 17.82 21.19
N TYR A 660 -3.90 17.23 22.06
CA TYR A 660 -3.75 15.86 22.55
C TYR A 660 -4.89 14.99 22.07
N GLY A 661 -4.59 13.77 21.65
CA GLY A 661 -5.62 12.89 21.15
C GLY A 661 -5.15 11.51 20.83
N GLY A 662 -5.95 10.81 20.02
CA GLY A 662 -5.62 9.47 19.52
C GLY A 662 -6.05 9.27 18.08
N THR A 663 -5.22 8.56 17.34
CA THR A 663 -5.47 8.08 15.98
C THR A 663 -5.76 6.59 16.03
N PHE A 664 -6.82 6.18 15.36
CA PHE A 664 -7.05 4.80 14.97
C PHE A 664 -6.80 4.68 13.47
N GLU A 665 -5.99 3.71 13.06
CA GLU A 665 -5.75 3.37 11.67
C GLU A 665 -5.97 1.87 11.47
N LEU A 666 -6.58 1.49 10.36
CA LEU A 666 -6.75 0.11 9.93
C LEU A 666 -6.35 0.03 8.46
N TYR A 667 -5.33 -0.77 8.16
CA TYR A 667 -4.90 -0.99 6.80
C TYR A 667 -4.75 -2.47 6.48
N ARG A 668 -4.90 -2.77 5.19
CA ARG A 668 -4.67 -4.08 4.61
C ARG A 668 -3.48 -4.02 3.68
N ARG A 669 -2.55 -4.96 3.83
CA ARG A 669 -1.41 -5.13 2.93
C ARG A 669 -1.63 -6.38 2.10
N PHE A 670 -1.77 -6.22 0.79
CA PHE A 670 -1.88 -7.34 -0.15
C PHE A 670 -0.51 -7.99 -0.39
N LYS A 671 -0.52 -9.24 -0.89
CA LYS A 671 0.72 -9.96 -1.23
C LYS A 671 1.55 -9.26 -2.30
N THR A 672 0.94 -8.49 -3.17
CA THR A 672 1.60 -7.63 -4.17
C THR A 672 2.36 -6.46 -3.56
N GLY A 673 2.18 -6.21 -2.26
CA GLY A 673 2.72 -5.05 -1.55
C GLY A 673 1.82 -3.82 -1.59
N ILE A 674 0.73 -3.81 -2.36
CA ILE A 674 -0.27 -2.75 -2.30
C ILE A 674 -0.84 -2.71 -0.88
N LEU A 675 -0.87 -1.50 -0.28
CA LEU A 675 -1.48 -1.26 1.02
C LEU A 675 -2.64 -0.29 0.84
N ILE A 676 -3.77 -0.61 1.45
CA ILE A 676 -4.93 0.26 1.47
C ILE A 676 -5.45 0.32 2.90
N GLY A 677 -5.64 1.52 3.42
CA GLY A 677 -6.10 1.73 4.78
C GLY A 677 -6.91 3.00 4.95
N ALA A 678 -7.49 3.14 6.12
CA ALA A 678 -8.19 4.34 6.53
C ALA A 678 -7.83 4.67 7.97
N TRP A 679 -7.79 5.96 8.27
CA TRP A 679 -7.56 6.45 9.64
C TRP A 679 -8.54 7.54 10.01
N PHE A 680 -8.67 7.74 11.33
CA PHE A 680 -9.25 8.94 11.90
C PHE A 680 -8.54 9.32 13.20
N THR A 681 -8.47 10.63 13.46
CA THR A 681 -7.83 11.19 14.66
C THR A 681 -8.82 12.07 15.41
N ILE A 682 -9.01 11.77 16.69
CA ILE A 682 -9.85 12.57 17.58
C ILE A 682 -8.95 13.21 18.64
N THR A 683 -9.07 14.52 18.80
CA THR A 683 -8.26 15.29 19.77
C THR A 683 -9.16 16.04 20.78
N ASN A 684 -8.52 16.69 21.75
CA ASN A 684 -9.20 17.54 22.73
C ASN A 684 -9.70 18.88 22.15
N VAL A 685 -9.46 19.15 20.85
CA VAL A 685 -10.00 20.33 20.15
C VAL A 685 -11.49 20.13 19.91
N PRO A 686 -12.36 21.04 20.39
CA PRO A 686 -13.79 20.94 20.10
C PRO A 686 -14.08 21.00 18.61
N PHE A 687 -15.03 20.21 18.12
CA PHE A 687 -15.41 20.15 16.70
C PHE A 687 -15.73 21.53 16.10
N SER A 688 -16.33 22.41 16.88
CA SER A 688 -16.64 23.78 16.45
C SER A 688 -15.39 24.67 16.21
N LYS A 689 -14.23 24.29 16.76
CA LYS A 689 -12.95 25.00 16.59
C LYS A 689 -12.01 24.30 15.63
N PHE A 690 -12.35 23.09 15.23
CA PHE A 690 -11.52 22.28 14.32
C PHE A 690 -11.49 22.86 12.89
N GLY A 691 -12.46 23.68 12.53
CA GLY A 691 -12.63 24.29 11.22
C GLY A 691 -13.57 23.46 10.34
N GLU A 692 -13.35 23.46 9.03
CA GLU A 692 -14.09 22.59 8.12
C GLU A 692 -13.71 21.12 8.43
N GLY A 693 -14.69 20.28 8.71
CA GLY A 693 -14.45 18.93 9.25
C GLY A 693 -14.22 18.95 10.77
N SER A 694 -14.83 18.04 11.46
CA SER A 694 -14.81 18.00 12.92
C SER A 694 -13.61 17.27 13.49
N PHE A 695 -12.89 16.47 12.69
CA PHE A 695 -11.70 15.71 13.08
C PHE A 695 -10.90 15.29 11.83
N ASP A 696 -9.63 14.96 11.99
CA ASP A 696 -8.77 14.46 10.91
C ASP A 696 -9.15 13.03 10.52
N LYS A 697 -9.10 12.72 9.23
CA LYS A 697 -9.44 11.43 8.66
C LYS A 697 -8.99 11.32 7.22
N GLY A 698 -8.77 10.10 6.75
CA GLY A 698 -8.38 9.86 5.36
C GLY A 698 -8.32 8.39 4.99
N ILE A 699 -8.01 8.18 3.71
CA ILE A 699 -7.66 6.89 3.14
C ILE A 699 -6.20 6.96 2.70
N ARG A 700 -5.43 5.93 3.03
CA ARG A 700 -4.04 5.74 2.60
C ARG A 700 -3.98 4.63 1.58
N VAL A 701 -3.29 4.90 0.48
CA VAL A 701 -2.99 3.92 -0.56
C VAL A 701 -1.49 3.93 -0.81
N VAL A 702 -0.83 2.79 -0.65
CA VAL A 702 0.58 2.63 -1.00
C VAL A 702 0.68 1.69 -2.18
N ILE A 703 1.32 2.14 -3.25
CA ILE A 703 1.48 1.39 -4.50
C ILE A 703 2.97 1.11 -4.71
N PRO A 704 3.40 -0.17 -4.68
CA PRO A 704 4.77 -0.52 -5.02
C PRO A 704 5.06 -0.24 -6.49
N LEU A 705 6.21 0.35 -6.79
CA LEU A 705 6.61 0.58 -8.18
C LEU A 705 6.76 -0.75 -8.96
N GLU A 706 7.17 -1.83 -8.31
CA GLU A 706 7.27 -3.17 -8.92
C GLU A 706 5.93 -3.71 -9.44
N TRP A 707 4.79 -3.16 -8.97
CA TRP A 707 3.48 -3.48 -9.53
C TRP A 707 3.30 -2.95 -10.96
N GLY A 708 4.01 -1.87 -11.33
CA GLY A 708 3.99 -1.23 -12.64
C GLY A 708 5.23 -1.50 -13.51
N VAL A 709 6.26 -2.23 -13.01
CA VAL A 709 7.51 -2.55 -13.75
C VAL A 709 7.84 -4.04 -13.62
N PRO A 710 8.51 -4.65 -14.63
CA PRO A 710 8.77 -6.10 -14.66
C PRO A 710 10.01 -6.54 -13.87
N PHE A 711 10.52 -5.73 -12.95
CA PHE A 711 11.70 -6.04 -12.11
C PHE A 711 11.43 -5.65 -10.65
N GLY A 712 12.17 -6.27 -9.71
CA GLY A 712 12.09 -5.97 -8.30
C GLY A 712 12.60 -4.58 -7.97
N THR A 713 11.87 -3.88 -7.10
CA THR A 713 12.26 -2.59 -6.52
C THR A 713 11.59 -2.41 -5.17
N ALA A 714 12.33 -1.85 -4.21
CA ALA A 714 11.78 -1.52 -2.89
C ALA A 714 11.01 -0.18 -2.89
N THR A 715 10.96 0.54 -4.02
CA THR A 715 10.30 1.84 -4.11
C THR A 715 8.78 1.69 -4.05
N THR A 716 8.15 2.52 -3.24
CA THR A 716 6.70 2.63 -3.12
C THR A 716 6.28 4.08 -3.28
N GLU A 717 5.06 4.29 -3.74
CA GLU A 717 4.39 5.59 -3.79
C GLU A 717 3.23 5.58 -2.81
N GLU A 718 3.14 6.58 -1.92
CA GLU A 718 2.06 6.73 -0.96
C GLU A 718 1.14 7.89 -1.34
N VAL A 719 -0.16 7.64 -1.34
CA VAL A 719 -1.20 8.62 -1.62
C VAL A 719 -2.17 8.68 -0.45
N ASP A 720 -2.20 9.82 0.23
CA ASP A 720 -3.16 10.12 1.29
C ASP A 720 -4.35 10.93 0.73
N LEU A 721 -5.51 10.32 0.70
CA LEU A 721 -6.76 10.98 0.30
C LEU A 721 -7.45 11.55 1.55
N ARG A 722 -7.33 12.87 1.75
CA ARG A 722 -7.98 13.58 2.85
C ARG A 722 -9.09 14.49 2.32
N PRO A 723 -10.27 14.51 2.96
CA PRO A 723 -11.35 15.43 2.54
C PRO A 723 -10.91 16.89 2.58
N ILE A 724 -10.20 17.28 3.64
CA ILE A 724 -9.68 18.62 3.84
C ILE A 724 -8.43 18.52 4.73
N LEU A 725 -7.38 19.24 4.36
CA LEU A 725 -6.18 19.35 5.17
C LEU A 725 -6.42 20.29 6.37
N ARG A 726 -6.22 19.80 7.59
CA ARG A 726 -6.43 20.52 8.84
C ARG A 726 -5.21 20.45 9.72
N ASP A 727 -5.19 21.31 10.75
CA ASP A 727 -4.05 21.42 11.67
C ASP A 727 -4.20 20.52 12.89
N GLY A 728 -5.41 20.26 13.36
CA GLY A 728 -5.65 19.39 14.51
C GLY A 728 -5.40 17.92 14.18
N GLY A 729 -4.82 17.17 15.13
CA GLY A 729 -4.56 15.74 14.98
C GLY A 729 -3.46 15.37 13.99
N GLN A 730 -2.60 16.31 13.62
CA GLN A 730 -1.54 16.06 12.64
C GLN A 730 -0.26 15.60 13.32
N PRO A 731 0.23 14.39 13.05
CA PRO A 731 1.53 13.93 13.50
C PRO A 731 2.66 14.63 12.72
N LEU A 732 3.89 14.51 13.23
CA LEU A 732 5.09 14.80 12.44
C LEU A 732 5.18 13.77 11.31
N ASP A 733 5.40 14.25 10.10
CA ASP A 733 5.67 13.40 8.95
C ASP A 733 7.14 12.97 9.00
N ASN A 734 7.35 11.66 9.05
CA ASN A 734 8.66 11.10 9.28
C ASN A 734 8.81 9.76 8.57
N ASP A 735 9.53 9.77 7.46
CA ASP A 735 9.67 8.62 6.55
C ASP A 735 10.40 7.41 7.15
N ALA A 736 11.07 7.58 8.29
CA ALA A 736 11.92 6.56 8.89
C ALA A 736 11.32 5.90 10.14
N ILE A 737 9.99 5.71 10.20
CA ILE A 737 9.33 5.03 11.34
C ILE A 737 9.89 3.60 11.50
N LEU A 738 10.40 3.28 12.69
CA LEU A 738 11.05 1.99 12.98
C LEU A 738 10.14 0.79 12.72
N TYR A 739 8.84 0.90 13.00
CA TYR A 739 7.88 -0.17 12.70
C TYR A 739 7.81 -0.46 11.21
N ASP A 740 7.70 0.57 10.37
CA ASP A 740 7.58 0.41 8.91
C ASP A 740 8.87 -0.12 8.29
N MET A 741 10.03 0.27 8.85
CA MET A 741 11.32 -0.25 8.42
C MET A 741 11.52 -1.73 8.74
N THR A 742 11.01 -2.19 9.89
CA THR A 742 11.29 -3.53 10.43
C THR A 742 10.17 -4.55 10.19
N GLN A 743 8.97 -4.15 9.77
CA GLN A 743 7.80 -5.03 9.68
C GLN A 743 7.94 -6.15 8.64
N THR A 744 8.67 -5.92 7.54
CA THR A 744 8.82 -6.89 6.43
C THR A 744 9.63 -8.13 6.81
N SER A 745 10.42 -8.04 7.88
CA SER A 745 11.17 -9.14 8.48
C SER A 745 10.43 -9.84 9.63
N SER A 746 9.19 -9.39 9.98
CA SER A 746 8.40 -10.05 11.01
C SER A 746 7.98 -11.46 10.61
N ALA A 747 7.81 -12.37 11.58
CA ALA A 747 7.36 -13.73 11.32
C ALA A 747 6.04 -13.78 10.53
N GLY A 748 5.11 -12.85 10.82
CA GLY A 748 3.82 -12.77 10.13
C GLY A 748 3.95 -12.34 8.66
N ASP A 749 4.85 -11.42 8.34
CA ASP A 749 5.08 -10.98 6.97
C ASP A 749 5.89 -12.00 6.17
N LEU A 750 6.89 -12.63 6.78
CA LEU A 750 7.65 -13.72 6.16
C LEU A 750 6.74 -14.91 5.82
N ASP A 751 5.89 -15.36 6.76
CA ASP A 751 4.93 -16.47 6.55
C ASP A 751 4.00 -16.18 5.36
N ARG A 752 3.40 -15.00 5.34
CA ARG A 752 2.46 -14.57 4.30
C ARG A 752 3.07 -14.61 2.90
N GLN A 753 4.34 -14.27 2.76
CA GLN A 753 5.02 -14.10 1.47
C GLN A 753 5.83 -15.34 1.06
N TRP A 754 6.09 -16.25 2.01
CA TRP A 754 7.02 -17.37 1.84
C TRP A 754 6.69 -18.25 0.64
N SER A 755 5.42 -18.61 0.48
CA SER A 755 4.98 -19.49 -0.60
C SER A 755 5.21 -18.90 -2.00
N ASP A 756 5.25 -17.57 -2.12
CA ASP A 756 5.37 -16.90 -3.42
C ASP A 756 6.83 -16.77 -3.85
N VAL A 757 7.76 -16.68 -2.89
CA VAL A 757 9.21 -16.50 -3.15
C VAL A 757 10.00 -17.78 -3.10
N MET A 758 9.46 -18.84 -2.53
CA MET A 758 10.11 -20.15 -2.43
C MET A 758 9.67 -21.15 -3.49
N ARG A 759 8.87 -20.73 -4.47
CA ARG A 759 8.43 -21.58 -5.59
C ARG A 759 9.54 -21.99 -6.53
#